data_1a83789e214900ce74f184582ea62f27
#
_entry.id   1a83789e214900ce74f184582ea62f27
#
_cell.length_a   1.000
_cell.length_b   1.000
_cell.length_c   1.000
_cell.angle_alpha   90.00
_cell.angle_beta   90.00
_cell.angle_gamma   90.00
#
_symmetry.space_group_name_H-M   'P 1'
#
loop_
_entity.id
_entity.type
_entity.pdbx_description
1 polymer ?
#
loop_
_entity_poly.entity_id
_entity_poly.type
_entity_poly.pdbx_seq_one_letter_code
_entity_poly.pdbx_strand_id
1 'polypeptide(L)'
;MKWFLLLILSLLSLRGIAQQRTIVGSCIDKRGEPLENVRVQINTRPSQEAISDSLGAYLFYTEQIDTLKIVLTIDEYREVRMLYMGRSSKLNYQIEAVKFPIQQVKTINIISNKDDPFELTRLAPFDPQRITGSVERTLTLITAAVSNNELTTNYNVRGGNYDENLVYVNGFLVYRPFLTRSGQQEGMSFIHSALVESVKFSGGGFDAVYGDKLSSVLDIEYKTPKSTKASALLSLQGTEAHVEQAVSKKFNYLVGARYRSNGYLLNSLPTKGAYNPVFMDAQVLTNFQIHPKITWSILGHFSSNDYQFSPQTAVTDFGTANEAYSFRIYFDGRESTRFQTMMGGTSLKFQASKKTDLDFYATVFNSNEKEYFDIQGQYYINELEMDPSKETYGDSIAVLGIGTFLNHARNQLDATITSVYHQGEHRFKANYSDFEKTKFITSTLKWGVNYQHDEFNDVLSEWKMIDSAGYSVPQGTPNQVELFETIKSNLNLSGERFTGFTQWNMSRTNTLRNYKVSILKKTKILGVKKQVLYQDTLSESLKKFALSIGLRSGYTTVNNEFYLTPRAAIIFYPRNYMVNNGRISRRNISYRLSSGLYYQPPFYREFRTLEGSLNTQVKSQKSLHVVAGTELLFSMWDREQPFKLSGELYYKYLWDVNPYEIENVRTRYYADNNAVAYAYGFDVNIHGEFVEGIESFFKLGILSTKENLKDDSYKEYYNAAGDKIIFGYSNDQVITDSATFFPGFIPRPTDQLFNFGALVQDKMPGLEDFTVQMGMQFSTGLPYGPPDRTRYKDTLRLKSYFRVDLGLAYDLISDNKTRKDNFWGRNFSDALISLEIFNLLGINNVLSKQWIQDVQGKYYAIPNYLTQRRINLKFICKIR
;
A
#
# COMPACT_ATOMS: atom_id res chain seq x y z
N MET A 1 80.17 40.87 -8.04
CA MET A 1 78.96 40.14 -8.53
C MET A 1 78.56 38.99 -7.67
N LYS A 2 79.41 38.20 -7.00
CA LYS A 2 78.99 37.06 -6.12
C LYS A 2 78.33 37.47 -4.80
N TRP A 3 78.60 38.62 -4.26
CA TRP A 3 77.94 39.07 -3.00
C TRP A 3 76.57 39.70 -3.21
N PHE A 4 76.25 40.14 -4.40
CA PHE A 4 74.96 40.71 -4.77
C PHE A 4 73.92 39.59 -5.05
N LEU A 5 74.34 38.39 -5.54
CA LEU A 5 73.52 37.23 -5.70
C LEU A 5 73.17 36.54 -4.38
N LEU A 6 74.11 36.62 -3.38
CA LEU A 6 73.83 36.07 -2.03
C LEU A 6 72.81 36.92 -1.28
N LEU A 7 72.85 38.26 -1.48
CA LEU A 7 71.88 39.18 -0.88
C LEU A 7 70.49 39.05 -1.47
N ILE A 8 70.38 38.76 -2.80
CA ILE A 8 69.12 38.49 -3.47
C ILE A 8 68.57 37.13 -3.09
N LEU A 9 69.45 36.12 -2.90
CA LEU A 9 69.05 34.80 -2.41
C LEU A 9 68.64 34.80 -0.93
N SER A 10 69.22 35.69 -0.12
CA SER A 10 68.76 35.86 1.28
C SER A 10 67.49 36.70 1.39
N LEU A 11 67.23 37.59 0.46
CA LEU A 11 65.95 38.31 0.39
C LEU A 11 64.75 37.46 -0.23
N LEU A 12 65.12 36.45 -1.01
CA LEU A 12 64.11 35.49 -1.57
C LEU A 12 63.77 34.35 -0.58
N SER A 13 64.58 34.23 0.53
CA SER A 13 64.26 33.25 1.59
C SER A 13 63.46 33.87 2.75
N LEU A 14 63.10 35.09 2.68
CA LEU A 14 62.05 35.73 3.52
C LEU A 14 60.70 35.56 2.83
N ARG A 15 60.36 34.34 2.43
CA ARG A 15 58.95 33.96 2.38
C ARG A 15 58.48 34.05 3.81
N GLY A 16 57.58 34.99 4.05
CA GLY A 16 56.97 35.20 5.35
C GLY A 16 56.57 33.85 5.90
N ILE A 17 57.02 33.54 7.10
CA ILE A 17 56.51 32.48 7.92
C ILE A 17 55.03 32.84 8.06
N ALA A 18 54.21 32.27 7.19
CA ALA A 18 52.78 32.35 7.36
C ALA A 18 52.49 31.78 8.74
N GLN A 19 52.02 32.62 9.66
CA GLN A 19 51.67 32.16 11.02
C GLN A 19 50.60 31.08 10.88
N GLN A 20 51.05 29.83 10.90
CA GLN A 20 50.14 28.69 10.93
C GLN A 20 49.31 28.78 12.21
N ARG A 21 48.05 28.92 12.06
CA ARG A 21 47.10 28.94 13.15
C ARG A 21 46.66 27.53 13.47
N THR A 22 46.84 27.12 14.71
CA THR A 22 46.36 25.83 15.20
C THR A 22 44.97 25.99 15.80
N ILE A 23 44.01 25.23 15.31
CA ILE A 23 42.65 25.17 15.84
C ILE A 23 42.52 23.84 16.56
N VAL A 24 42.33 23.90 17.88
CA VAL A 24 42.06 22.72 18.71
C VAL A 24 40.62 22.82 19.22
N GLY A 25 39.89 21.72 19.16
CA GLY A 25 38.56 21.69 19.71
C GLY A 25 38.18 20.31 20.26
N SER A 26 37.09 20.25 20.98
CA SER A 26 36.51 18.97 21.43
C SER A 26 35.01 18.93 21.12
N CYS A 27 34.55 17.75 20.74
CA CYS A 27 33.15 17.43 20.52
C CYS A 27 32.63 16.66 21.73
N ILE A 28 31.63 17.19 22.41
CA ILE A 28 30.99 16.57 23.56
C ILE A 28 29.47 16.56 23.36
N ASP A 29 28.79 15.58 23.94
CA ASP A 29 27.32 15.50 23.90
C ASP A 29 26.67 16.45 24.93
N LYS A 30 25.35 16.48 25.02
CA LYS A 30 24.59 17.27 26.02
C LYS A 30 24.89 16.90 27.46
N ARG A 31 25.44 15.71 27.71
CA ARG A 31 25.80 15.23 29.05
C ARG A 31 27.24 15.56 29.41
N GLY A 32 28.00 16.08 28.44
CA GLY A 32 29.40 16.39 28.60
C GLY A 32 30.34 15.22 28.28
N GLU A 33 29.81 14.13 27.73
CA GLU A 33 30.60 12.97 27.32
C GLU A 33 31.29 13.23 25.98
N PRO A 34 32.57 12.81 25.83
CA PRO A 34 33.29 12.99 24.59
C PRO A 34 32.67 12.16 23.44
N LEU A 35 32.62 12.76 22.25
CA LEU A 35 32.11 12.12 21.04
C LEU A 35 33.28 11.75 20.12
N GLU A 36 33.52 10.47 19.97
CA GLU A 36 34.49 9.87 19.06
C GLU A 36 33.93 9.79 17.62
N ASN A 37 34.83 9.82 16.62
CA ASN A 37 34.50 9.67 15.20
C ASN A 37 33.61 10.77 14.61
N VAL A 38 33.60 11.95 15.20
CA VAL A 38 32.96 13.15 14.62
C VAL A 38 33.81 13.66 13.47
N ARG A 39 33.25 13.71 12.28
CA ARG A 39 33.88 14.30 11.12
C ARG A 39 33.74 15.83 11.17
N VAL A 40 34.86 16.51 11.34
CA VAL A 40 34.95 17.97 11.41
C VAL A 40 35.58 18.51 10.13
N GLN A 41 34.83 19.31 9.37
CA GLN A 41 35.31 19.94 8.15
C GLN A 41 35.40 21.44 8.31
N ILE A 42 36.52 22.02 7.89
CA ILE A 42 36.67 23.47 7.79
C ILE A 42 36.72 23.89 6.32
N ASN A 43 35.96 24.94 6.00
CA ASN A 43 35.87 25.49 4.65
C ASN A 43 37.09 26.42 4.35
N THR A 44 38.26 25.81 4.29
CA THR A 44 39.48 26.43 3.76
C THR A 44 39.64 26.12 2.28
N ARG A 45 40.60 26.72 1.59
CA ARG A 45 40.92 26.34 0.19
C ARG A 45 42.34 25.76 0.14
N PRO A 46 42.52 24.43 0.01
CA PRO A 46 41.50 23.37 -0.05
C PRO A 46 40.82 23.13 1.31
N SER A 47 39.61 22.54 1.27
CA SER A 47 38.89 22.16 2.50
C SER A 47 39.65 21.09 3.27
N GLN A 48 39.76 21.26 4.59
CA GLN A 48 40.43 20.32 5.48
C GLN A 48 39.42 19.56 6.31
N GLU A 49 39.75 18.33 6.64
CA GLU A 49 38.92 17.42 7.40
C GLU A 49 39.74 16.77 8.53
N ALA A 50 39.14 16.64 9.71
CA ALA A 50 39.70 15.89 10.84
C ALA A 50 38.61 15.06 11.48
N ILE A 51 38.96 13.96 12.12
CA ILE A 51 38.07 13.09 12.88
C ILE A 51 38.40 13.24 14.36
N SER A 52 37.38 13.40 15.22
CA SER A 52 37.61 13.46 16.67
C SER A 52 38.06 12.13 17.23
N ASP A 53 39.01 12.13 18.15
CA ASP A 53 39.52 10.94 18.84
C ASP A 53 38.57 10.46 19.96
N SER A 54 39.01 9.46 20.73
CA SER A 54 38.25 8.90 21.85
C SER A 54 37.98 9.86 23.00
N LEU A 55 38.70 10.99 23.06
CA LEU A 55 38.47 12.10 23.98
C LEU A 55 37.62 13.21 23.34
N GLY A 56 37.08 12.97 22.15
CA GLY A 56 36.32 13.93 21.39
C GLY A 56 37.16 15.05 20.77
N ALA A 57 38.52 15.00 20.89
CA ALA A 57 39.41 16.08 20.48
C ALA A 57 39.72 16.05 18.98
N TYR A 58 39.83 17.21 18.36
CA TYR A 58 40.25 17.38 16.97
C TYR A 58 41.21 18.53 16.80
N LEU A 59 42.02 18.48 15.74
CA LEU A 59 43.10 19.42 15.49
C LEU A 59 43.15 19.80 14.00
N PHE A 60 43.26 21.12 13.71
CA PHE A 60 43.53 21.65 12.37
C PHE A 60 44.66 22.63 12.35
N TYR A 61 45.38 22.66 11.25
CA TYR A 61 46.37 23.69 10.92
C TYR A 61 45.88 24.53 9.74
N THR A 62 45.77 25.84 9.87
CA THR A 62 45.28 26.69 8.79
C THR A 62 46.08 28.01 8.76
N GLU A 63 46.30 28.52 7.57
CA GLU A 63 46.89 29.85 7.34
C GLU A 63 45.81 30.95 7.27
N GLN A 64 44.55 30.58 7.26
CA GLN A 64 43.41 31.51 7.13
C GLN A 64 43.09 32.14 8.50
N ILE A 65 43.17 33.47 8.59
CA ILE A 65 43.03 34.25 9.83
C ILE A 65 41.58 34.71 10.04
N ASP A 66 40.79 34.77 8.95
CA ASP A 66 39.41 35.29 8.95
C ASP A 66 38.36 34.24 9.36
N THR A 67 37.13 34.56 9.12
CA THR A 67 35.94 33.73 9.43
C THR A 67 36.05 32.31 8.84
N LEU A 68 36.10 31.30 9.68
CA LEU A 68 36.11 29.90 9.31
C LEU A 68 34.72 29.31 9.48
N LYS A 69 34.28 28.56 8.50
CA LYS A 69 33.05 27.75 8.56
C LYS A 69 33.44 26.34 8.96
N ILE A 70 32.92 25.86 10.06
CA ILE A 70 33.14 24.51 10.57
C ILE A 70 31.84 23.73 10.37
N VAL A 71 31.96 22.56 9.77
CA VAL A 71 30.84 21.61 9.59
C VAL A 71 31.20 20.34 10.38
N LEU A 72 30.37 19.99 11.32
CA LEU A 72 30.49 18.76 12.09
C LEU A 72 29.50 17.74 11.55
N THR A 73 29.98 16.58 11.13
CA THR A 73 29.18 15.48 10.65
C THR A 73 29.51 14.23 11.46
N ILE A 74 28.51 13.61 12.04
CA ILE A 74 28.64 12.30 12.66
C ILE A 74 27.69 11.39 11.88
N ASP A 75 28.13 10.18 11.52
CA ASP A 75 27.31 9.23 10.76
C ASP A 75 25.98 8.86 11.47
N GLU A 76 25.92 9.09 12.77
CA GLU A 76 24.80 8.82 13.66
C GLU A 76 24.02 10.08 14.09
N TYR A 77 24.44 11.30 13.68
CA TYR A 77 23.86 12.55 14.13
C TYR A 77 23.60 13.50 12.96
N ARG A 78 22.66 14.37 13.14
CA ARG A 78 22.31 15.40 12.15
C ARG A 78 23.46 16.37 11.94
N GLU A 79 23.76 16.73 10.69
CA GLU A 79 24.75 17.75 10.34
C GLU A 79 24.50 19.05 11.12
N VAL A 80 25.49 19.49 11.91
CA VAL A 80 25.46 20.75 12.63
C VAL A 80 26.41 21.73 11.94
N ARG A 81 25.86 22.79 11.35
CA ARG A 81 26.65 23.84 10.69
C ARG A 81 26.91 24.97 11.66
N MET A 82 28.19 25.37 11.79
CA MET A 82 28.57 26.46 12.63
C MET A 82 29.49 27.46 11.91
N LEU A 83 29.30 28.73 12.22
CA LEU A 83 30.18 29.82 11.77
C LEU A 83 31.07 30.25 12.93
N TYR A 84 32.37 30.13 12.73
CA TYR A 84 33.34 30.63 13.68
C TYR A 84 33.78 32.03 13.25
N MET A 85 33.61 32.99 14.11
CA MET A 85 34.13 34.36 13.95
C MET A 85 35.09 34.66 15.06
N GLY A 86 36.37 34.89 14.79
CA GLY A 86 37.32 35.41 15.76
C GLY A 86 38.71 34.77 15.77
N ARG A 87 39.63 35.36 16.58
CA ARG A 87 41.04 34.99 16.69
C ARG A 87 41.35 33.91 17.73
N SER A 88 40.36 33.23 18.29
CA SER A 88 40.61 32.19 19.31
C SER A 88 41.17 30.92 18.68
N SER A 89 42.18 30.32 19.34
CA SER A 89 42.80 29.06 18.94
C SER A 89 42.14 27.81 19.57
N LYS A 90 41.19 27.97 20.50
CA LYS A 90 40.47 26.87 21.16
C LYS A 90 38.99 27.00 20.92
N LEU A 91 38.41 25.94 20.46
CA LEU A 91 36.99 25.82 20.25
C LEU A 91 36.49 24.52 20.88
N ASN A 92 36.01 24.63 22.10
CA ASN A 92 35.30 23.53 22.74
C ASN A 92 33.81 23.62 22.38
N TYR A 93 33.32 22.60 21.77
CA TYR A 93 31.96 22.54 21.30
C TYR A 93 31.16 21.52 22.07
N GLN A 94 30.12 21.98 22.74
CA GLN A 94 29.03 21.12 23.17
C GLN A 94 28.08 20.97 21.97
N ILE A 95 28.17 19.84 21.28
CA ILE A 95 27.19 19.48 20.28
C ILE A 95 25.89 19.27 21.03
N GLU A 96 24.87 20.10 20.77
CA GLU A 96 23.50 19.76 21.10
C GLU A 96 23.03 18.68 20.13
N ALA A 97 23.84 17.65 19.91
CA ALA A 97 23.39 16.43 19.33
C ALA A 97 22.61 15.74 20.42
N VAL A 98 21.29 15.71 20.28
CA VAL A 98 20.53 14.62 20.81
C VAL A 98 21.14 13.41 20.13
N LYS A 99 21.75 12.52 20.88
CA LYS A 99 21.93 11.15 20.44
C LYS A 99 20.50 10.68 20.21
N PHE A 100 20.03 10.82 18.97
CA PHE A 100 18.98 9.93 18.55
C PHE A 100 19.65 8.59 18.66
N PRO A 101 19.20 7.72 19.56
CA PRO A 101 19.55 6.34 19.35
C PRO A 101 19.15 6.14 17.89
N ILE A 102 20.12 5.82 17.03
CA ILE A 102 19.83 5.19 15.76
C ILE A 102 19.26 3.84 16.14
N GLN A 103 18.09 3.92 16.68
CA GLN A 103 17.19 2.84 16.64
C GLN A 103 16.64 2.94 15.26
N GLN A 104 17.18 2.10 14.47
CA GLN A 104 16.56 1.68 13.25
C GLN A 104 15.34 0.78 13.53
N VAL A 105 14.41 1.24 14.32
CA VAL A 105 13.06 1.18 13.81
C VAL A 105 13.13 2.14 12.65
N LYS A 106 13.32 1.61 11.43
CA LYS A 106 13.35 2.42 10.23
C LYS A 106 11.99 3.07 10.16
N THR A 107 11.91 4.26 10.68
CA THR A 107 10.72 5.08 10.73
C THR A 107 10.17 5.14 9.31
N ILE A 108 8.87 4.96 9.17
CA ILE A 108 8.22 5.14 7.87
C ILE A 108 8.29 6.63 7.57
N ASN A 109 9.33 7.07 6.88
CA ASN A 109 9.39 8.45 6.44
C ASN A 109 8.45 8.63 5.25
N ILE A 110 7.36 9.33 5.45
CA ILE A 110 6.51 9.78 4.35
C ILE A 110 7.20 10.97 3.70
N ILE A 111 7.94 10.70 2.63
CA ILE A 111 8.59 11.73 1.83
C ILE A 111 7.61 12.16 0.75
N SER A 112 7.17 13.42 0.82
CA SER A 112 6.48 14.05 -0.31
C SER A 112 7.48 14.29 -1.42
N ASN A 113 7.21 13.78 -2.62
CA ASN A 113 7.99 14.13 -3.80
C ASN A 113 7.55 15.51 -4.29
N LYS A 114 8.11 16.56 -3.70
CA LYS A 114 7.78 17.97 -4.00
C LYS A 114 7.98 18.36 -5.48
N ASP A 115 8.44 17.43 -6.31
CA ASP A 115 8.77 17.67 -7.70
C ASP A 115 7.72 17.13 -8.67
N ASP A 116 6.85 16.24 -8.23
CA ASP A 116 5.80 15.65 -9.05
C ASP A 116 4.41 16.23 -8.69
N PRO A 117 3.73 16.91 -9.62
CA PRO A 117 2.40 17.44 -9.40
C PRO A 117 1.32 16.38 -9.15
N PHE A 118 1.54 15.16 -9.60
CA PHE A 118 0.63 14.04 -9.34
C PHE A 118 0.89 13.32 -8.02
N GLU A 119 1.79 13.82 -7.21
CA GLU A 119 2.27 13.35 -5.90
C GLU A 119 1.92 11.91 -5.53
N LEU A 120 2.89 11.04 -5.76
CA LEU A 120 2.91 9.72 -5.15
C LEU A 120 3.43 9.86 -3.71
N THR A 121 2.66 9.41 -2.73
CA THR A 121 3.16 9.30 -1.35
C THR A 121 4.30 8.30 -1.34
N ARG A 122 5.51 8.74 -1.00
CA ARG A 122 6.68 7.87 -0.93
C ARG A 122 6.98 7.51 0.52
N LEU A 123 7.15 6.21 0.76
CA LEU A 123 7.59 5.63 2.03
C LEU A 123 9.02 5.12 1.83
N ALA A 124 10.00 5.75 2.47
CA ALA A 124 11.41 5.35 2.42
C ALA A 124 12.18 5.94 3.60
N PRO A 125 13.04 5.18 4.29
CA PRO A 125 13.17 3.74 4.19
C PRO A 125 11.92 3.02 4.70
N PHE A 126 11.67 1.80 4.24
CA PHE A 126 10.46 1.05 4.56
C PHE A 126 10.80 -0.42 4.88
N ASP A 127 10.46 -0.89 6.07
CA ASP A 127 10.67 -2.28 6.49
C ASP A 127 9.34 -2.89 6.96
N PRO A 128 8.51 -3.38 6.02
CA PRO A 128 7.20 -3.91 6.36
C PRO A 128 7.27 -5.17 7.23
N GLN A 129 8.35 -5.95 7.19
CA GLN A 129 8.50 -7.15 8.02
C GLN A 129 8.51 -6.82 9.52
N ARG A 130 9.13 -5.71 9.91
CA ARG A 130 9.16 -5.24 11.30
C ARG A 130 7.82 -4.63 11.74
N ILE A 131 7.05 -4.05 10.80
CA ILE A 131 5.86 -3.27 11.11
C ILE A 131 4.62 -4.17 11.15
N THR A 132 4.14 -4.60 9.96
CA THR A 132 2.86 -5.31 9.83
C THR A 132 2.97 -6.66 9.14
N GLY A 133 4.16 -7.02 8.68
CA GLY A 133 4.45 -8.22 7.91
C GLY A 133 4.26 -8.07 6.41
N SER A 134 3.43 -7.14 5.92
CA SER A 134 3.24 -6.88 4.48
C SER A 134 3.12 -5.41 4.13
N VAL A 135 3.44 -5.08 2.87
CA VAL A 135 3.30 -3.74 2.31
C VAL A 135 1.84 -3.32 2.30
N GLU A 136 0.96 -4.17 1.80
CA GLU A 136 -0.47 -3.87 1.63
C GLU A 136 -1.14 -3.60 2.97
N ARG A 137 -0.85 -4.40 3.99
CA ARG A 137 -1.39 -4.17 5.33
C ARG A 137 -0.92 -2.85 5.92
N THR A 138 0.33 -2.47 5.70
CA THR A 138 0.81 -1.16 6.12
C THR A 138 0.06 -0.04 5.40
N LEU A 139 -0.13 -0.17 4.07
CA LEU A 139 -0.88 0.82 3.28
C LEU A 139 -2.31 1.00 3.80
N THR A 140 -2.99 -0.08 4.22
CA THR A 140 -4.36 0.02 4.77
C THR A 140 -4.43 0.77 6.10
N LEU A 141 -3.34 0.90 6.82
CA LEU A 141 -3.29 1.66 8.08
C LEU A 141 -2.92 3.14 7.90
N ILE A 142 -2.18 3.49 6.82
CA ILE A 142 -1.55 4.82 6.70
C ILE A 142 -1.90 5.57 5.41
N THR A 143 -2.64 4.96 4.47
CA THR A 143 -3.02 5.59 3.19
C THR A 143 -4.52 5.50 2.93
N ALA A 144 -4.99 5.97 1.76
CA ALA A 144 -6.37 5.83 1.31
C ALA A 144 -6.80 4.37 0.99
N ALA A 145 -5.89 3.40 1.09
CA ALA A 145 -6.20 1.98 0.90
C ALA A 145 -7.04 1.43 2.08
N VAL A 146 -8.02 0.60 1.79
CA VAL A 146 -8.94 0.00 2.79
C VAL A 146 -9.12 -1.49 2.50
N SER A 147 -9.16 -2.31 3.54
CA SER A 147 -9.53 -3.73 3.45
C SER A 147 -10.30 -4.14 4.68
N ASN A 148 -11.42 -4.85 4.52
CA ASN A 148 -12.21 -5.44 5.61
C ASN A 148 -11.95 -6.93 5.76
N ASN A 149 -10.88 -7.44 5.16
CA ASN A 149 -10.58 -8.85 5.12
C ASN A 149 -9.09 -9.08 5.41
N GLU A 150 -8.79 -9.61 6.57
CA GLU A 150 -7.43 -9.97 6.97
C GLU A 150 -6.90 -11.25 6.32
N LEU A 151 -7.76 -12.02 5.65
CA LEU A 151 -7.39 -13.27 4.98
C LEU A 151 -6.83 -13.05 3.57
N THR A 152 -6.89 -11.83 3.06
CA THR A 152 -6.38 -11.47 1.73
C THR A 152 -5.46 -10.26 1.78
N THR A 153 -4.57 -10.14 0.82
CA THR A 153 -3.74 -8.95 0.62
C THR A 153 -4.41 -7.90 -0.28
N ASN A 154 -5.63 -8.17 -0.74
CA ASN A 154 -6.40 -7.24 -1.58
C ASN A 154 -6.78 -5.99 -0.79
N TYR A 155 -6.78 -4.85 -1.47
CA TYR A 155 -7.26 -3.59 -0.92
C TYR A 155 -8.05 -2.79 -1.94
N ASN A 156 -8.99 -2.01 -1.47
CA ASN A 156 -9.82 -1.10 -2.23
C ASN A 156 -9.34 0.34 -2.03
N VAL A 157 -9.54 1.20 -3.03
CA VAL A 157 -9.12 2.61 -2.95
C VAL A 157 -10.21 3.52 -3.48
N ARG A 158 -10.74 4.40 -2.61
CA ARG A 158 -11.72 5.42 -3.00
C ARG A 158 -12.87 4.88 -3.83
N GLY A 159 -13.50 3.82 -3.35
CA GLY A 159 -14.64 3.18 -3.98
C GLY A 159 -14.34 2.30 -5.19
N GLY A 160 -13.08 2.17 -5.59
CA GLY A 160 -12.66 1.21 -6.60
C GLY A 160 -12.35 -0.16 -6.00
N ASN A 161 -12.56 -1.20 -6.79
CA ASN A 161 -12.27 -2.57 -6.40
C ASN A 161 -10.76 -2.89 -6.51
N TYR A 162 -10.31 -4.01 -5.95
CA TYR A 162 -8.89 -4.41 -5.96
C TYR A 162 -8.30 -4.58 -7.37
N ASP A 163 -9.10 -4.98 -8.34
CA ASP A 163 -8.71 -5.14 -9.75
C ASP A 163 -8.52 -3.79 -10.49
N GLU A 164 -8.97 -2.69 -9.91
CA GLU A 164 -8.73 -1.34 -10.40
C GLU A 164 -7.38 -0.75 -9.96
N ASN A 165 -6.56 -1.51 -9.21
CA ASN A 165 -5.26 -1.07 -8.71
C ASN A 165 -4.12 -1.53 -9.63
N LEU A 166 -3.14 -0.64 -9.82
CA LEU A 166 -1.96 -0.87 -10.64
C LEU A 166 -0.75 -1.10 -9.75
N VAL A 167 0.06 -2.11 -10.07
CA VAL A 167 1.29 -2.42 -9.31
C VAL A 167 2.47 -2.54 -10.26
N TYR A 168 3.54 -1.83 -9.92
CA TYR A 168 4.85 -1.94 -10.54
C TYR A 168 5.90 -2.39 -9.53
N VAL A 169 6.87 -3.17 -9.99
CA VAL A 169 8.06 -3.55 -9.23
C VAL A 169 9.29 -3.26 -10.08
N ASN A 170 10.14 -2.32 -9.66
CA ASN A 170 11.33 -1.86 -10.39
C ASN A 170 11.06 -1.42 -11.83
N GLY A 171 9.86 -0.89 -12.10
CA GLY A 171 9.38 -0.52 -13.43
C GLY A 171 8.74 -1.66 -14.22
N PHE A 172 8.77 -2.90 -13.74
CA PHE A 172 8.04 -4.02 -14.33
C PHE A 172 6.57 -3.96 -13.92
N LEU A 173 5.68 -3.97 -14.91
CA LEU A 173 4.24 -4.07 -14.68
C LEU A 173 3.90 -5.48 -14.20
N VAL A 174 3.23 -5.57 -13.05
CA VAL A 174 2.74 -6.84 -12.50
C VAL A 174 1.28 -7.02 -12.93
N TYR A 175 1.04 -7.97 -13.81
CA TYR A 175 -0.31 -8.18 -14.36
C TYR A 175 -1.33 -8.59 -13.30
N ARG A 176 -0.96 -9.50 -12.39
CA ARG A 176 -1.83 -9.99 -11.32
C ARG A 176 -1.10 -9.89 -9.96
N PRO A 177 -1.13 -8.72 -9.33
CA PRO A 177 -0.39 -8.50 -8.08
C PRO A 177 -0.98 -9.26 -6.89
N PHE A 178 -2.29 -9.58 -6.92
CA PHE A 178 -3.00 -10.31 -5.87
C PHE A 178 -3.27 -11.73 -6.36
N LEU A 179 -2.65 -12.71 -5.71
CA LEU A 179 -2.58 -14.09 -6.19
C LEU A 179 -3.77 -14.95 -5.75
N THR A 180 -4.79 -14.35 -5.12
CA THR A 180 -5.99 -15.03 -4.66
C THR A 180 -7.23 -14.59 -5.39
N ARG A 181 -8.22 -15.49 -5.45
CA ARG A 181 -9.47 -15.31 -6.19
C ARG A 181 -10.65 -14.94 -5.30
N SER A 182 -10.70 -15.47 -4.11
CA SER A 182 -11.82 -15.30 -3.19
C SER A 182 -11.39 -14.83 -1.81
N GLY A 183 -12.27 -14.16 -1.09
CA GLY A 183 -11.95 -13.55 0.19
C GLY A 183 -11.67 -14.52 1.34
N GLN A 184 -12.00 -15.82 1.20
CA GLN A 184 -11.66 -16.85 2.20
C GLN A 184 -10.35 -17.57 1.90
N GLN A 185 -9.85 -17.43 0.69
CA GLN A 185 -8.57 -18.00 0.29
C GLN A 185 -7.49 -17.01 0.59
N GLU A 186 -6.73 -17.22 1.64
CA GLU A 186 -5.55 -16.42 1.92
C GLU A 186 -4.46 -16.77 0.91
N GLY A 187 -3.79 -15.74 0.40
CA GLY A 187 -2.69 -15.88 -0.52
C GLY A 187 -1.63 -14.83 -0.25
N MET A 188 -0.43 -15.07 -0.76
CA MET A 188 0.63 -14.08 -0.74
C MET A 188 0.44 -13.06 -1.86
N SER A 189 0.82 -11.83 -1.58
CA SER A 189 1.01 -10.81 -2.62
C SER A 189 2.23 -11.13 -3.46
N PHE A 190 2.28 -10.64 -4.70
CA PHE A 190 3.49 -10.65 -5.52
C PHE A 190 4.66 -9.95 -4.80
N ILE A 191 4.40 -8.94 -3.99
CA ILE A 191 5.42 -8.13 -3.34
C ILE A 191 6.08 -8.91 -2.20
N HIS A 192 7.39 -9.13 -2.31
CA HIS A 192 8.18 -9.78 -1.26
C HIS A 192 8.72 -8.71 -0.30
N SER A 193 8.17 -8.64 0.90
CA SER A 193 8.42 -7.58 1.89
C SER A 193 9.91 -7.39 2.24
N ALA A 194 10.70 -8.47 2.30
CA ALA A 194 12.13 -8.40 2.61
C ALA A 194 12.95 -7.70 1.53
N LEU A 195 12.48 -7.67 0.29
CA LEU A 195 13.19 -7.12 -0.86
C LEU A 195 12.94 -5.61 -1.06
N VAL A 196 11.91 -5.05 -0.42
CA VAL A 196 11.46 -3.67 -0.64
C VAL A 196 12.44 -2.65 -0.06
N GLU A 197 12.79 -1.64 -0.84
CA GLU A 197 13.55 -0.44 -0.43
C GLU A 197 12.60 0.75 -0.21
N SER A 198 11.73 1.01 -1.19
CA SER A 198 10.78 2.11 -1.14
C SER A 198 9.47 1.77 -1.81
N VAL A 199 8.44 2.46 -1.39
CA VAL A 199 7.07 2.33 -1.88
C VAL A 199 6.56 3.70 -2.27
N LYS A 200 5.99 3.83 -3.48
CA LYS A 200 5.25 5.00 -3.94
C LYS A 200 3.80 4.61 -4.13
N PHE A 201 2.89 5.35 -3.52
CA PHE A 201 1.46 5.09 -3.57
C PHE A 201 0.67 6.33 -3.98
N SER A 202 -0.28 6.17 -4.88
CA SER A 202 -1.27 7.18 -5.25
C SER A 202 -2.68 6.62 -5.20
N GLY A 203 -3.58 7.26 -4.47
CA GLY A 203 -5.00 6.90 -4.35
C GLY A 203 -5.90 7.48 -5.44
N GLY A 204 -5.36 7.84 -6.61
CA GLY A 204 -6.08 8.41 -7.74
C GLY A 204 -5.51 9.76 -8.17
N GLY A 205 -5.91 10.25 -9.34
CA GLY A 205 -5.33 11.45 -9.91
C GLY A 205 -3.86 11.29 -10.29
N PHE A 206 -3.43 10.09 -10.70
CA PHE A 206 -2.05 9.78 -11.09
C PHE A 206 -1.73 10.19 -12.53
N ASP A 207 -0.45 10.32 -12.83
CA ASP A 207 0.07 10.84 -14.10
C ASP A 207 -0.14 9.88 -15.31
N ALA A 208 0.18 10.35 -16.56
CA ALA A 208 -0.04 9.58 -17.78
C ALA A 208 0.94 8.42 -17.96
N VAL A 209 2.06 8.38 -17.22
CA VAL A 209 2.99 7.27 -17.20
C VAL A 209 2.29 5.98 -16.78
N TYR A 210 1.40 6.10 -15.80
CA TYR A 210 0.60 4.99 -15.29
C TYR A 210 -0.77 4.96 -16.00
N GLY A 211 -1.23 3.78 -16.42
CA GLY A 211 -2.47 3.67 -17.17
C GLY A 211 -3.21 2.37 -17.00
N ASP A 212 -4.36 2.30 -17.67
CA ASP A 212 -5.17 1.10 -17.84
C ASP A 212 -5.78 0.56 -16.51
N LYS A 213 -5.93 1.46 -15.50
CA LYS A 213 -6.57 1.23 -14.21
C LYS A 213 -7.29 2.49 -13.71
N LEU A 214 -8.30 2.30 -12.83
CA LEU A 214 -9.22 3.37 -12.43
C LEU A 214 -8.99 3.87 -10.99
N SER A 215 -8.25 3.17 -10.12
CA SER A 215 -8.26 3.53 -8.70
C SER A 215 -6.92 3.96 -8.14
N SER A 216 -5.91 3.11 -8.13
CA SER A 216 -4.64 3.45 -7.49
C SER A 216 -3.43 2.96 -8.25
N VAL A 217 -2.28 3.51 -7.88
CA VAL A 217 -0.96 3.07 -8.33
C VAL A 217 -0.10 2.75 -7.12
N LEU A 218 0.53 1.59 -7.14
CA LEU A 218 1.54 1.14 -6.21
C LEU A 218 2.82 0.84 -6.99
N ASP A 219 3.84 1.67 -6.82
CA ASP A 219 5.13 1.50 -7.48
C ASP A 219 6.20 1.18 -6.43
N ILE A 220 6.78 0.00 -6.54
CA ILE A 220 7.71 -0.60 -5.60
C ILE A 220 9.12 -0.57 -6.17
N GLU A 221 10.05 -0.11 -5.36
CA GLU A 221 11.47 -0.24 -5.65
C GLU A 221 12.08 -1.29 -4.71
N TYR A 222 12.66 -2.34 -5.26
CA TYR A 222 13.44 -3.32 -4.50
C TYR A 222 14.85 -2.79 -4.23
N LYS A 223 15.47 -3.33 -3.17
CA LYS A 223 16.83 -2.97 -2.75
C LYS A 223 17.84 -3.15 -3.88
N THR A 224 18.78 -2.22 -3.95
CA THR A 224 19.97 -2.39 -4.79
C THR A 224 21.14 -2.80 -3.89
N PRO A 225 21.59 -4.07 -3.95
CA PRO A 225 22.66 -4.57 -3.09
C PRO A 225 23.98 -3.80 -3.25
N LYS A 226 24.56 -3.36 -2.12
CA LYS A 226 25.90 -2.72 -2.06
C LYS A 226 26.91 -3.59 -1.32
N SER A 227 26.45 -4.54 -0.56
CA SER A 227 27.23 -5.51 0.21
C SER A 227 26.47 -6.83 0.27
N THR A 228 27.10 -7.89 0.77
CA THR A 228 26.40 -9.15 1.05
C THR A 228 25.60 -9.00 2.32
N LYS A 229 24.29 -9.29 2.26
CA LYS A 229 23.42 -9.38 3.42
C LYS A 229 22.43 -10.51 3.20
N ALA A 230 21.96 -11.10 4.28
CA ALA A 230 20.89 -12.08 4.26
C ALA A 230 19.94 -11.85 5.42
N SER A 231 18.69 -12.28 5.28
CA SER A 231 17.76 -12.33 6.41
C SER A 231 16.93 -13.59 6.37
N ALA A 232 16.51 -14.02 7.55
CA ALA A 232 15.53 -15.07 7.72
C ALA A 232 14.47 -14.61 8.71
N LEU A 233 13.21 -14.93 8.40
CA LEU A 233 12.07 -14.78 9.28
C LEU A 233 11.44 -16.13 9.50
N LEU A 234 11.27 -16.52 10.76
CA LEU A 234 10.55 -17.71 11.19
C LEU A 234 9.33 -17.27 12.00
N SER A 235 8.17 -17.79 11.69
CA SER A 235 6.95 -17.52 12.45
C SER A 235 6.02 -18.74 12.49
N LEU A 236 5.01 -18.70 13.36
CA LEU A 236 3.97 -19.74 13.38
C LEU A 236 3.16 -19.81 12.07
N GLN A 237 3.19 -18.76 11.26
CA GLN A 237 2.49 -18.68 9.97
C GLN A 237 3.35 -19.13 8.79
N GLY A 238 4.67 -19.23 8.96
CA GLY A 238 5.58 -19.63 7.88
C GLY A 238 6.99 -19.06 8.03
N THR A 239 7.74 -19.16 6.96
CA THR A 239 9.14 -18.79 6.91
C THR A 239 9.42 -17.92 5.68
N GLU A 240 10.36 -16.99 5.82
CA GLU A 240 10.85 -16.16 4.72
C GLU A 240 12.38 -16.11 4.78
N ALA A 241 13.02 -16.12 3.64
CA ALA A 241 14.46 -15.93 3.54
C ALA A 241 14.78 -14.99 2.38
N HIS A 242 15.78 -14.13 2.56
CA HIS A 242 16.33 -13.37 1.46
C HIS A 242 17.83 -13.28 1.52
N VAL A 243 18.44 -13.15 0.35
CA VAL A 243 19.88 -12.93 0.18
C VAL A 243 20.07 -11.82 -0.82
N GLU A 244 20.92 -10.87 -0.49
CA GLU A 244 21.34 -9.79 -1.38
C GLU A 244 22.87 -9.77 -1.43
N GLN A 245 23.43 -9.60 -2.65
CA GLN A 245 24.87 -9.57 -2.82
C GLN A 245 25.29 -8.64 -3.94
N ALA A 246 26.29 -7.82 -3.68
CA ALA A 246 27.07 -7.13 -4.68
C ALA A 246 28.34 -7.97 -4.97
N VAL A 247 28.25 -8.83 -5.99
CA VAL A 247 29.40 -9.69 -6.40
C VAL A 247 30.54 -8.84 -6.92
N SER A 248 30.22 -7.76 -7.64
CA SER A 248 31.17 -6.79 -8.16
C SER A 248 30.51 -5.42 -8.31
N LYS A 249 31.28 -4.40 -8.68
CA LYS A 249 30.72 -3.07 -9.02
C LYS A 249 29.78 -3.12 -10.24
N LYS A 250 29.83 -4.20 -11.03
CA LYS A 250 29.03 -4.36 -12.25
C LYS A 250 27.90 -5.37 -12.13
N PHE A 251 27.89 -6.21 -11.09
CA PHE A 251 26.90 -7.26 -10.95
C PHE A 251 26.45 -7.38 -9.50
N ASN A 252 25.15 -7.30 -9.30
CA ASN A 252 24.48 -7.59 -8.04
C ASN A 252 23.23 -8.43 -8.27
N TYR A 253 22.83 -9.15 -7.24
CA TYR A 253 21.60 -9.92 -7.24
C TYR A 253 20.89 -9.86 -5.89
N LEU A 254 19.59 -10.10 -5.96
CA LEU A 254 18.66 -10.13 -4.85
C LEU A 254 17.76 -11.35 -5.04
N VAL A 255 17.68 -12.23 -4.05
CA VAL A 255 16.84 -13.43 -4.06
C VAL A 255 16.02 -13.48 -2.81
N GLY A 256 14.73 -13.78 -2.94
CA GLY A 256 13.83 -13.98 -1.82
C GLY A 256 12.98 -15.23 -2.04
N ALA A 257 12.68 -15.95 -0.96
CA ALA A 257 11.77 -17.08 -0.97
C ALA A 257 10.88 -17.05 0.27
N ARG A 258 9.61 -17.43 0.11
CA ARG A 258 8.64 -17.51 1.19
C ARG A 258 7.90 -18.83 1.15
N TYR A 259 7.64 -19.35 2.32
CA TYR A 259 6.72 -20.46 2.55
C TYR A 259 5.76 -20.05 3.66
N ARG A 260 4.47 -20.21 3.42
CA ARG A 260 3.43 -19.90 4.41
C ARG A 260 2.41 -21.03 4.46
N SER A 261 2.05 -21.42 5.68
CA SER A 261 0.96 -22.35 5.93
C SER A 261 0.06 -21.75 6.99
N ASN A 262 -1.09 -21.27 6.56
CA ASN A 262 -2.03 -20.60 7.44
C ASN A 262 -3.07 -21.54 8.07
N GLY A 263 -2.84 -22.85 8.04
CA GLY A 263 -3.74 -23.84 8.65
C GLY A 263 -4.05 -23.53 10.11
N TYR A 264 -3.04 -23.18 10.91
CA TYR A 264 -3.21 -22.74 12.31
C TYR A 264 -4.15 -21.54 12.43
N LEU A 265 -4.08 -20.63 11.48
CA LEU A 265 -4.85 -19.42 11.40
C LEU A 265 -6.31 -19.69 11.06
N LEU A 266 -6.55 -20.45 10.00
CA LEU A 266 -7.87 -20.74 9.46
C LEU A 266 -8.65 -21.72 10.31
N ASN A 267 -7.97 -22.65 11.00
CA ASN A 267 -8.60 -23.57 11.95
C ASN A 267 -9.13 -22.86 13.22
N SER A 268 -8.79 -21.58 13.43
CA SER A 268 -9.37 -20.71 14.47
C SER A 268 -10.64 -19.99 14.03
N LEU A 269 -11.11 -20.18 12.78
CA LEU A 269 -12.37 -19.62 12.34
C LEU A 269 -13.55 -20.20 13.10
N PRO A 270 -14.58 -19.41 13.43
CA PRO A 270 -15.82 -19.92 14.01
C PRO A 270 -16.53 -20.91 13.08
N THR A 271 -16.39 -20.76 11.77
CA THR A 271 -16.84 -21.71 10.76
C THR A 271 -15.95 -22.95 10.80
N LYS A 272 -16.46 -24.05 11.31
CA LYS A 272 -15.67 -25.28 11.43
C LYS A 272 -15.36 -25.87 10.06
N GLY A 273 -14.08 -26.20 9.84
CA GLY A 273 -13.59 -26.85 8.63
C GLY A 273 -12.12 -27.23 8.80
N ALA A 274 -11.68 -28.25 8.06
CA ALA A 274 -10.27 -28.56 7.95
C ALA A 274 -9.65 -27.75 6.81
N TYR A 275 -8.91 -26.72 7.18
CA TYR A 275 -8.22 -25.83 6.24
C TYR A 275 -6.75 -26.22 6.15
N ASN A 276 -6.27 -26.45 4.95
CA ASN A 276 -4.87 -26.76 4.69
C ASN A 276 -4.30 -25.92 3.55
N PRO A 277 -4.11 -24.61 3.76
CA PRO A 277 -3.47 -23.74 2.78
C PRO A 277 -1.95 -23.88 2.83
N VAL A 278 -1.33 -24.01 1.68
CA VAL A 278 0.12 -23.98 1.50
C VAL A 278 0.46 -23.01 0.39
N PHE A 279 1.27 -22.02 0.71
CA PHE A 279 1.71 -20.99 -0.22
C PHE A 279 3.23 -20.97 -0.25
N MET A 280 3.78 -20.93 -1.45
CA MET A 280 5.22 -20.74 -1.63
C MET A 280 5.47 -19.80 -2.81
N ASP A 281 6.50 -18.99 -2.68
CA ASP A 281 7.03 -18.22 -3.79
C ASP A 281 8.55 -18.05 -3.72
N ALA A 282 9.11 -17.72 -4.87
CA ALA A 282 10.50 -17.33 -5.00
C ALA A 282 10.64 -16.20 -6.03
N GLN A 283 11.51 -15.26 -5.72
CA GLN A 283 11.83 -14.13 -6.60
C GLN A 283 13.32 -13.95 -6.72
N VAL A 284 13.75 -13.53 -7.90
CA VAL A 284 15.12 -13.15 -8.18
C VAL A 284 15.15 -11.86 -8.98
N LEU A 285 15.99 -10.94 -8.57
CA LEU A 285 16.32 -9.72 -9.33
C LEU A 285 17.82 -9.65 -9.49
N THR A 286 18.29 -9.55 -10.73
CA THR A 286 19.71 -9.37 -11.04
C THR A 286 19.91 -8.08 -11.80
N ASN A 287 21.02 -7.39 -11.53
CA ASN A 287 21.39 -6.18 -12.25
C ASN A 287 22.84 -6.30 -12.75
N PHE A 288 23.02 -6.11 -14.04
CA PHE A 288 24.31 -6.13 -14.73
C PHE A 288 24.60 -4.74 -15.31
N GLN A 289 25.61 -4.08 -14.82
CA GLN A 289 26.11 -2.84 -15.41
C GLN A 289 27.07 -3.17 -16.56
N ILE A 290 26.51 -3.39 -17.78
CA ILE A 290 27.28 -3.74 -18.97
C ILE A 290 28.24 -2.61 -19.33
N HIS A 291 27.74 -1.36 -19.22
CA HIS A 291 28.49 -0.12 -19.43
C HIS A 291 28.09 0.90 -18.37
N PRO A 292 28.90 1.91 -18.02
CA PRO A 292 28.51 2.95 -17.05
C PRO A 292 27.18 3.65 -17.36
N LYS A 293 26.73 3.61 -18.61
CA LYS A 293 25.46 4.16 -19.10
C LYS A 293 24.38 3.10 -19.37
N ILE A 294 24.68 1.81 -19.22
CA ILE A 294 23.76 0.72 -19.58
C ILE A 294 23.67 -0.26 -18.42
N THR A 295 22.47 -0.39 -17.90
CA THR A 295 22.15 -1.40 -16.88
C THR A 295 21.13 -2.38 -17.46
N TRP A 296 21.45 -3.66 -17.41
CA TRP A 296 20.56 -4.76 -17.77
C TRP A 296 20.08 -5.44 -16.51
N SER A 297 18.77 -5.60 -16.36
CA SER A 297 18.16 -6.26 -15.20
C SER A 297 17.25 -7.40 -15.62
N ILE A 298 17.21 -8.46 -14.81
CA ILE A 298 16.32 -9.61 -15.01
C ILE A 298 15.56 -9.83 -13.72
N LEU A 299 14.22 -9.90 -13.83
CA LEU A 299 13.30 -10.27 -12.76
C LEU A 299 12.69 -11.64 -13.05
N GLY A 300 12.75 -12.55 -12.11
CA GLY A 300 12.06 -13.84 -12.14
C GLY A 300 11.16 -13.99 -10.92
N HIS A 301 9.98 -14.54 -11.11
CA HIS A 301 9.03 -14.86 -10.04
C HIS A 301 8.33 -16.18 -10.34
N PHE A 302 8.21 -17.00 -9.31
CA PHE A 302 7.39 -18.20 -9.30
C PHE A 302 6.58 -18.25 -8.01
N SER A 303 5.29 -18.61 -8.11
CA SER A 303 4.48 -18.89 -6.92
C SER A 303 3.55 -20.08 -7.15
N SER A 304 3.26 -20.82 -6.06
CA SER A 304 2.23 -21.84 -5.98
C SER A 304 1.40 -21.61 -4.73
N ASN A 305 0.11 -21.44 -4.92
CA ASN A 305 -0.87 -21.29 -3.86
C ASN A 305 -1.82 -22.49 -3.93
N ASP A 306 -1.67 -23.42 -3.01
CA ASP A 306 -2.49 -24.62 -2.85
C ASP A 306 -3.41 -24.43 -1.65
N TYR A 307 -4.70 -24.55 -1.89
CA TYR A 307 -5.72 -24.40 -0.86
C TYR A 307 -6.62 -25.63 -0.85
N GLN A 308 -6.68 -26.31 0.27
CA GLN A 308 -7.58 -27.44 0.50
C GLN A 308 -8.52 -27.09 1.65
N PHE A 309 -9.78 -27.37 1.46
CA PHE A 309 -10.82 -27.15 2.46
C PHE A 309 -11.80 -28.30 2.48
N SER A 310 -12.04 -28.83 3.67
CA SER A 310 -13.11 -29.80 3.93
C SER A 310 -14.02 -29.20 4.99
N PRO A 311 -15.24 -28.80 4.62
CA PRO A 311 -16.19 -28.24 5.58
C PRO A 311 -16.57 -29.28 6.62
N GLN A 312 -16.84 -28.84 7.84
CA GLN A 312 -17.29 -29.70 8.94
C GLN A 312 -18.69 -29.28 9.38
N THR A 313 -19.41 -30.24 9.97
CA THR A 313 -20.70 -29.98 10.60
C THR A 313 -20.65 -28.76 11.52
N ALA A 314 -21.57 -27.84 11.33
CA ALA A 314 -21.66 -26.62 12.10
C ALA A 314 -23.08 -26.40 12.63
N VAL A 315 -23.16 -25.74 13.79
CA VAL A 315 -24.40 -25.23 14.35
C VAL A 315 -24.21 -23.75 14.60
N THR A 316 -25.15 -22.95 14.14
CA THR A 316 -25.12 -21.50 14.27
C THR A 316 -26.50 -21.02 14.73
N ASP A 317 -26.56 -20.46 15.93
CA ASP A 317 -27.78 -19.84 16.44
C ASP A 317 -27.78 -18.36 16.06
N PHE A 318 -28.94 -17.87 15.62
CA PHE A 318 -29.10 -16.50 15.16
C PHE A 318 -30.56 -16.03 15.37
N GLY A 319 -30.77 -14.73 15.37
CA GLY A 319 -32.09 -14.14 15.57
C GLY A 319 -32.08 -12.97 16.54
N THR A 320 -33.21 -12.74 17.19
CA THR A 320 -33.43 -11.72 18.18
C THR A 320 -33.85 -12.36 19.51
N ALA A 321 -34.07 -11.54 20.56
CA ALA A 321 -34.58 -12.03 21.84
C ALA A 321 -36.00 -12.61 21.75
N ASN A 322 -36.78 -12.28 20.72
CA ASN A 322 -38.14 -12.73 20.55
C ASN A 322 -38.28 -13.86 19.53
N GLU A 323 -37.35 -13.95 18.57
CA GLU A 323 -37.35 -14.97 17.53
C GLU A 323 -35.92 -15.43 17.31
N ALA A 324 -35.59 -16.62 17.72
CA ALA A 324 -34.26 -17.21 17.52
C ALA A 324 -34.38 -18.56 16.78
N TYR A 325 -33.37 -18.82 16.01
CA TYR A 325 -33.27 -19.96 15.13
C TYR A 325 -31.93 -20.65 15.30
N SER A 326 -31.93 -21.99 15.18
CA SER A 326 -30.72 -22.81 15.10
C SER A 326 -30.58 -23.37 13.70
N PHE A 327 -29.51 -23.00 13.04
CA PHE A 327 -29.11 -23.58 11.77
C PHE A 327 -28.06 -24.65 12.00
N ARG A 328 -28.38 -25.86 11.66
CA ARG A 328 -27.47 -26.99 11.73
C ARG A 328 -27.21 -27.51 10.32
N ILE A 329 -25.96 -27.65 9.96
CA ILE A 329 -25.55 -28.17 8.64
C ILE A 329 -24.55 -29.30 8.80
N TYR A 330 -24.78 -30.37 8.09
CA TYR A 330 -23.90 -31.51 7.94
C TYR A 330 -23.26 -31.40 6.57
N PHE A 331 -21.94 -31.38 6.53
CA PHE A 331 -21.19 -31.32 5.30
C PHE A 331 -20.49 -32.64 4.99
N ASP A 332 -20.34 -32.91 3.70
CA ASP A 332 -19.43 -33.91 3.13
C ASP A 332 -18.77 -33.34 1.88
N GLY A 333 -17.53 -33.81 1.62
CA GLY A 333 -16.79 -33.39 0.43
C GLY A 333 -15.60 -32.48 0.72
N ARG A 334 -15.04 -31.93 -0.34
CA ARG A 334 -13.83 -31.11 -0.27
C ARG A 334 -13.72 -30.10 -1.42
N GLU A 335 -12.98 -29.06 -1.17
CA GLU A 335 -12.46 -28.11 -2.15
C GLU A 335 -10.95 -28.29 -2.28
N SER A 336 -10.44 -28.24 -3.51
CA SER A 336 -9.02 -28.22 -3.84
C SER A 336 -8.78 -27.16 -4.90
N THR A 337 -8.16 -26.07 -4.52
CA THR A 337 -7.87 -24.94 -5.40
C THR A 337 -6.35 -24.75 -5.50
N ARG A 338 -5.83 -24.67 -6.72
CA ARG A 338 -4.42 -24.46 -6.98
C ARG A 338 -4.23 -23.32 -7.97
N PHE A 339 -3.41 -22.34 -7.60
CA PHE A 339 -2.96 -21.26 -8.48
C PHE A 339 -1.44 -21.25 -8.57
N GLN A 340 -0.93 -21.48 -9.78
CA GLN A 340 0.48 -21.39 -10.06
C GLN A 340 0.74 -20.22 -11.00
N THR A 341 1.69 -19.36 -10.65
CA THR A 341 2.05 -18.21 -11.49
C THR A 341 3.54 -18.15 -11.70
N MET A 342 3.92 -17.78 -12.91
CA MET A 342 5.30 -17.51 -13.31
C MET A 342 5.37 -16.15 -13.96
N MET A 343 6.39 -15.37 -13.64
CA MET A 343 6.69 -14.12 -14.35
C MET A 343 8.18 -14.03 -14.61
N GLY A 344 8.53 -13.82 -15.85
CA GLY A 344 9.87 -13.46 -16.30
C GLY A 344 9.85 -12.03 -16.84
N GLY A 345 10.83 -11.21 -16.46
CA GLY A 345 10.97 -9.86 -16.98
C GLY A 345 12.43 -9.52 -17.23
N THR A 346 12.69 -8.77 -18.27
CA THR A 346 14.01 -8.20 -18.58
C THR A 346 13.89 -6.71 -18.87
N SER A 347 14.86 -5.93 -18.43
CA SER A 347 14.91 -4.50 -18.71
C SER A 347 16.31 -4.04 -19.07
N LEU A 348 16.38 -3.10 -20.01
CA LEU A 348 17.60 -2.43 -20.40
C LEU A 348 17.41 -0.93 -20.19
N LYS A 349 18.14 -0.37 -19.22
CA LYS A 349 18.15 1.06 -18.92
C LYS A 349 19.39 1.68 -19.54
N PHE A 350 19.17 2.65 -20.43
CA PHE A 350 20.22 3.31 -21.19
C PHE A 350 20.21 4.82 -20.97
N GLN A 351 21.27 5.34 -20.35
CA GLN A 351 21.50 6.77 -20.24
C GLN A 351 22.13 7.30 -21.53
N ALA A 352 21.30 7.64 -22.51
CA ALA A 352 21.76 8.13 -23.83
C ALA A 352 22.57 9.43 -23.69
N SER A 353 22.18 10.31 -22.75
CA SER A 353 22.93 11.52 -22.40
C SER A 353 22.77 11.83 -20.91
N LYS A 354 23.45 12.86 -20.39
CA LYS A 354 23.21 13.37 -19.01
C LYS A 354 21.77 13.86 -18.77
N LYS A 355 20.97 14.00 -19.84
CA LYS A 355 19.62 14.55 -19.81
C LYS A 355 18.55 13.60 -20.32
N THR A 356 18.94 12.50 -20.96
CA THR A 356 18.04 11.59 -21.63
C THR A 356 18.28 10.19 -21.13
N ASP A 357 17.27 9.61 -20.54
CA ASP A 357 17.23 8.22 -20.10
C ASP A 357 16.19 7.46 -20.96
N LEU A 358 16.53 6.26 -21.39
CA LEU A 358 15.71 5.36 -22.21
C LEU A 358 15.66 3.99 -21.53
N ASP A 359 14.47 3.52 -21.21
CA ASP A 359 14.24 2.25 -20.56
C ASP A 359 13.41 1.33 -21.48
N PHE A 360 13.85 0.10 -21.66
CA PHE A 360 13.17 -0.94 -22.43
C PHE A 360 12.86 -2.11 -21.53
N TYR A 361 11.67 -2.66 -21.65
CA TYR A 361 11.19 -3.77 -20.84
C TYR A 361 10.51 -4.82 -21.70
N ALA A 362 10.70 -6.08 -21.34
CA ALA A 362 9.91 -7.19 -21.87
C ALA A 362 9.52 -8.10 -20.68
N THR A 363 8.25 -8.53 -20.64
CA THR A 363 7.72 -9.39 -19.58
C THR A 363 6.85 -10.49 -20.17
N VAL A 364 6.90 -11.66 -19.57
CA VAL A 364 5.98 -12.77 -19.79
C VAL A 364 5.41 -13.18 -18.44
N PHE A 365 4.09 -13.20 -18.34
CA PHE A 365 3.36 -13.68 -17.18
C PHE A 365 2.52 -14.88 -17.60
N ASN A 366 2.60 -15.97 -16.86
CA ASN A 366 1.78 -17.16 -17.03
C ASN A 366 1.09 -17.51 -15.73
N SER A 367 -0.20 -17.88 -15.80
CA SER A 367 -0.99 -18.36 -14.66
C SER A 367 -1.76 -19.60 -15.04
N ASN A 368 -1.63 -20.68 -14.25
CA ASN A 368 -2.45 -21.87 -14.32
C ASN A 368 -3.30 -21.95 -13.05
N GLU A 369 -4.62 -21.90 -13.21
CA GLU A 369 -5.58 -21.88 -12.12
C GLU A 369 -6.49 -23.10 -12.20
N LYS A 370 -6.59 -23.86 -11.13
CA LYS A 370 -7.49 -25.03 -11.00
C LYS A 370 -8.36 -24.84 -9.78
N GLU A 371 -9.64 -24.95 -9.97
CA GLU A 371 -10.64 -24.85 -8.90
C GLU A 371 -11.58 -26.05 -8.97
N TYR A 372 -11.35 -26.99 -8.07
CA TYR A 372 -12.08 -28.24 -8.00
C TYR A 372 -12.78 -28.33 -6.65
N PHE A 373 -14.08 -28.53 -6.67
CA PHE A 373 -14.81 -28.83 -5.44
C PHE A 373 -15.98 -29.76 -5.69
N ASP A 374 -16.25 -30.58 -4.69
CA ASP A 374 -17.45 -31.39 -4.50
C ASP A 374 -17.86 -31.19 -3.05
N ILE A 375 -18.90 -30.40 -2.80
CA ILE A 375 -19.37 -30.10 -1.47
C ILE A 375 -20.87 -30.35 -1.41
N GLN A 376 -21.24 -31.33 -0.58
CA GLN A 376 -22.60 -31.62 -0.22
C GLN A 376 -22.91 -31.05 1.15
N GLY A 377 -24.07 -30.43 1.32
CA GLY A 377 -24.56 -29.96 2.59
C GLY A 377 -25.99 -30.40 2.80
N GLN A 378 -26.30 -30.92 4.00
CA GLN A 378 -27.66 -31.16 4.46
C GLN A 378 -27.90 -30.25 5.65
N TYR A 379 -28.95 -29.44 5.61
CA TYR A 379 -29.22 -28.45 6.66
C TYR A 379 -30.62 -28.56 7.24
N TYR A 380 -30.73 -28.12 8.49
CA TYR A 380 -31.96 -27.99 9.26
C TYR A 380 -32.01 -26.58 9.85
N ILE A 381 -33.17 -25.92 9.70
CA ILE A 381 -33.48 -24.66 10.34
C ILE A 381 -34.55 -24.97 11.40
N ASN A 382 -34.19 -24.74 12.66
CA ASN A 382 -35.09 -24.98 13.77
C ASN A 382 -35.44 -23.64 14.45
N GLU A 383 -36.68 -23.49 14.84
CA GLU A 383 -37.08 -22.39 15.74
C GLU A 383 -36.73 -22.78 17.17
N LEU A 384 -36.22 -21.83 17.96
CA LEU A 384 -35.83 -22.03 19.33
C LEU A 384 -36.86 -21.42 20.28
N GLU A 385 -37.13 -22.10 21.41
CA GLU A 385 -37.94 -21.56 22.50
C GLU A 385 -37.20 -20.39 23.17
N MET A 386 -37.80 -19.20 23.12
CA MET A 386 -37.18 -17.98 23.65
C MET A 386 -37.85 -17.47 24.95
N ASP A 387 -38.82 -18.19 25.50
CA ASP A 387 -39.43 -17.86 26.79
C ASP A 387 -38.55 -18.36 27.95
N PRO A 388 -37.86 -17.41 28.69
CA PRO A 388 -36.95 -17.80 29.76
C PRO A 388 -37.65 -18.44 30.96
N SER A 389 -38.99 -18.41 31.02
CA SER A 389 -39.76 -19.04 32.07
C SER A 389 -40.00 -20.54 31.85
N LYS A 390 -39.71 -21.06 30.64
CA LYS A 390 -39.89 -22.46 30.30
C LYS A 390 -38.61 -23.27 30.52
N GLU A 391 -38.76 -24.51 30.94
CA GLU A 391 -37.64 -25.46 31.08
C GLU A 391 -36.97 -25.78 29.74
N THR A 392 -37.71 -25.57 28.64
CA THR A 392 -37.28 -25.80 27.24
C THR A 392 -36.62 -24.56 26.65
N TYR A 393 -36.24 -23.55 27.42
CA TYR A 393 -35.58 -22.35 26.94
C TYR A 393 -34.29 -22.70 26.17
N GLY A 394 -34.22 -22.30 24.87
CA GLY A 394 -33.12 -22.60 23.96
C GLY A 394 -33.25 -23.95 23.23
N ASP A 395 -34.27 -24.76 23.54
CA ASP A 395 -34.54 -26.01 22.82
C ASP A 395 -35.28 -25.74 21.49
N SER A 396 -35.12 -26.67 20.54
CA SER A 396 -35.82 -26.63 19.25
C SER A 396 -37.30 -26.98 19.44
N ILE A 397 -38.17 -26.07 19.05
CA ILE A 397 -39.65 -26.26 19.16
C ILE A 397 -40.30 -26.58 17.82
N ALA A 398 -39.69 -26.17 16.70
CA ALA A 398 -40.20 -26.44 15.36
C ALA A 398 -39.10 -26.58 14.34
N VAL A 399 -39.28 -27.41 13.32
CA VAL A 399 -38.39 -27.50 12.14
C VAL A 399 -39.03 -26.65 11.04
N LEU A 400 -38.38 -25.56 10.70
CA LEU A 400 -38.85 -24.60 9.69
C LEU A 400 -38.35 -24.92 8.29
N GLY A 401 -37.24 -25.63 8.16
CA GLY A 401 -36.65 -25.94 6.88
C GLY A 401 -35.68 -27.11 6.96
N ILE A 402 -35.72 -27.95 5.93
CA ILE A 402 -34.77 -29.01 5.67
C ILE A 402 -34.35 -28.86 4.23
N GLY A 403 -33.09 -28.95 3.92
CA GLY A 403 -32.61 -28.91 2.56
C GLY A 403 -31.29 -29.60 2.39
N THR A 404 -31.01 -29.99 1.15
CA THR A 404 -29.70 -30.50 0.72
C THR A 404 -29.26 -29.73 -0.50
N PHE A 405 -27.97 -29.58 -0.63
CA PHE A 405 -27.36 -29.09 -1.86
C PHE A 405 -26.10 -29.86 -2.18
N LEU A 406 -25.75 -29.89 -3.44
CA LEU A 406 -24.50 -30.43 -3.93
C LEU A 406 -23.94 -29.43 -4.95
N ASN A 407 -22.78 -28.91 -4.64
CA ASN A 407 -22.02 -28.02 -5.51
C ASN A 407 -20.83 -28.76 -6.10
N HIS A 408 -20.71 -28.74 -7.41
CA HIS A 408 -19.59 -29.32 -8.14
C HIS A 408 -18.90 -28.30 -9.03
N ALA A 409 -17.59 -28.31 -9.07
CA ALA A 409 -16.83 -27.57 -10.07
C ALA A 409 -15.56 -28.29 -10.48
N ARG A 410 -15.19 -28.13 -11.74
CA ARG A 410 -13.94 -28.53 -12.37
C ARG A 410 -13.52 -27.42 -13.33
N ASN A 411 -13.07 -26.32 -12.76
CA ASN A 411 -12.68 -25.16 -13.55
C ASN A 411 -11.16 -25.11 -13.72
N GLN A 412 -10.73 -24.74 -14.91
CA GLN A 412 -9.31 -24.56 -15.22
C GLN A 412 -9.15 -23.34 -16.12
N LEU A 413 -8.28 -22.40 -15.72
CA LEU A 413 -7.88 -21.25 -16.49
C LEU A 413 -6.37 -21.25 -16.70
N ASP A 414 -5.96 -21.23 -17.97
CA ASP A 414 -4.60 -20.97 -18.39
C ASP A 414 -4.54 -19.59 -19.03
N ALA A 415 -3.65 -18.74 -18.52
CA ALA A 415 -3.48 -17.36 -18.99
C ALA A 415 -2.01 -17.08 -19.27
N THR A 416 -1.71 -16.53 -20.44
CA THR A 416 -0.38 -16.06 -20.81
C THR A 416 -0.46 -14.63 -21.30
N ILE A 417 0.30 -13.73 -20.66
CA ILE A 417 0.36 -12.32 -21.02
C ILE A 417 1.81 -11.95 -21.32
N THR A 418 2.05 -11.46 -22.53
CA THR A 418 3.36 -10.97 -22.97
C THR A 418 3.30 -9.48 -23.21
N SER A 419 4.23 -8.72 -22.63
CA SER A 419 4.29 -7.28 -22.83
C SER A 419 5.72 -6.83 -23.18
N VAL A 420 5.82 -5.91 -24.14
CA VAL A 420 7.05 -5.22 -24.50
C VAL A 420 6.79 -3.73 -24.48
N TYR A 421 7.56 -3.00 -23.70
CA TYR A 421 7.35 -1.55 -23.58
C TYR A 421 8.64 -0.76 -23.47
N HIS A 422 8.56 0.47 -23.92
CA HIS A 422 9.61 1.47 -23.85
C HIS A 422 9.12 2.68 -23.09
N GLN A 423 10.01 3.25 -22.27
CA GLN A 423 9.80 4.54 -21.63
C GLN A 423 11.05 5.41 -21.82
N GLY A 424 10.85 6.70 -22.04
CA GLY A 424 11.92 7.67 -22.16
C GLY A 424 11.65 8.91 -21.33
N GLU A 425 12.72 9.52 -20.86
CA GLU A 425 12.69 10.79 -20.15
C GLU A 425 13.76 11.74 -20.71
N HIS A 426 13.37 12.98 -21.02
CA HIS A 426 14.29 14.03 -21.42
C HIS A 426 14.16 15.25 -20.51
N ARG A 427 15.26 15.64 -19.87
CA ARG A 427 15.34 16.84 -19.01
C ARG A 427 15.91 18.01 -19.82
N PHE A 428 15.10 19.02 -20.06
CA PHE A 428 15.54 20.23 -20.73
C PHE A 428 16.51 21.06 -19.87
N LYS A 429 17.29 21.94 -20.49
CA LYS A 429 18.10 22.90 -19.74
C LYS A 429 17.18 23.84 -18.92
N ALA A 430 17.59 24.15 -17.69
CA ALA A 430 16.90 25.14 -16.90
C ALA A 430 16.93 26.51 -17.63
N ASN A 431 15.75 27.11 -17.76
CA ASN A 431 15.58 28.45 -18.34
C ASN A 431 15.55 29.48 -17.21
N TYR A 432 16.54 30.37 -17.19
CA TYR A 432 16.68 31.40 -16.16
C TYR A 432 15.97 32.69 -16.61
N SER A 433 15.14 33.26 -15.74
CA SER A 433 14.36 34.45 -16.02
C SER A 433 15.01 35.75 -15.50
N ASP A 434 16.13 35.66 -14.79
CA ASP A 434 16.87 36.79 -14.23
C ASP A 434 18.39 36.62 -14.42
N PHE A 435 19.11 37.75 -14.45
CA PHE A 435 20.56 37.80 -14.66
C PHE A 435 21.31 37.07 -13.51
N GLU A 436 20.80 37.13 -12.29
CA GLU A 436 21.41 36.50 -11.11
C GLU A 436 21.15 35.00 -11.04
N LYS A 437 20.39 34.43 -11.99
CA LYS A 437 20.00 33.00 -12.05
C LYS A 437 19.28 32.54 -10.77
N THR A 438 18.50 33.45 -10.16
CA THR A 438 17.73 33.13 -8.95
C THR A 438 16.34 32.58 -9.27
N LYS A 439 15.81 32.86 -10.48
CA LYS A 439 14.51 32.40 -10.95
C LYS A 439 14.69 31.54 -12.19
N PHE A 440 14.24 30.29 -12.12
CA PHE A 440 14.38 29.38 -13.26
C PHE A 440 13.19 28.43 -13.40
N ILE A 441 13.01 27.98 -14.62
CA ILE A 441 12.03 26.96 -14.99
C ILE A 441 12.77 25.72 -15.43
N THR A 442 12.41 24.58 -14.85
CA THR A 442 12.85 23.27 -15.32
C THR A 442 11.69 22.57 -16.04
N SER A 443 11.98 21.86 -17.10
CA SER A 443 11.00 21.08 -17.86
C SER A 443 11.54 19.68 -18.12
N THR A 444 10.65 18.71 -18.08
CA THR A 444 10.95 17.30 -18.38
C THR A 444 9.84 16.76 -19.28
N LEU A 445 10.21 16.07 -20.32
CA LEU A 445 9.30 15.32 -21.19
C LEU A 445 9.49 13.84 -20.92
N LYS A 446 8.40 13.13 -20.63
CA LYS A 446 8.34 11.68 -20.53
C LYS A 446 7.46 11.14 -21.64
N TRP A 447 7.81 9.98 -22.19
CA TRP A 447 7.02 9.28 -23.21
C TRP A 447 7.17 7.78 -23.06
N GLY A 448 6.26 7.04 -23.64
CA GLY A 448 6.37 5.59 -23.68
C GLY A 448 5.38 4.97 -24.64
N VAL A 449 5.67 3.74 -25.04
CA VAL A 449 4.83 2.87 -25.84
C VAL A 449 4.86 1.48 -25.25
N ASN A 450 3.72 0.78 -25.30
CA ASN A 450 3.58 -0.59 -24.81
C ASN A 450 2.77 -1.40 -25.82
N TYR A 451 3.26 -2.60 -26.12
CA TYR A 451 2.53 -3.68 -26.80
C TYR A 451 2.29 -4.81 -25.80
N GLN A 452 1.07 -5.30 -25.74
CA GLN A 452 0.68 -6.43 -24.90
C GLN A 452 -0.13 -7.42 -25.72
N HIS A 453 0.18 -8.70 -25.57
CA HIS A 453 -0.56 -9.83 -26.16
C HIS A 453 -1.09 -10.69 -25.02
N ASP A 454 -2.39 -10.93 -25.01
CA ASP A 454 -3.12 -11.69 -24.00
C ASP A 454 -3.68 -12.96 -24.65
N GLU A 455 -3.48 -14.11 -24.00
CA GLU A 455 -4.00 -15.39 -24.39
C GLU A 455 -4.62 -16.10 -23.19
N PHE A 456 -5.89 -16.50 -23.31
CA PHE A 456 -6.67 -17.16 -22.25
C PHE A 456 -7.36 -18.39 -22.79
N ASN A 457 -7.27 -19.49 -22.02
CA ASN A 457 -7.99 -20.72 -22.24
C ASN A 457 -8.70 -21.09 -20.93
N ASP A 458 -10.03 -21.03 -20.91
CA ASP A 458 -10.87 -21.20 -19.71
C ASP A 458 -11.88 -22.32 -19.93
N VAL A 459 -11.70 -23.40 -19.19
CA VAL A 459 -12.62 -24.54 -19.17
C VAL A 459 -13.46 -24.48 -17.90
N LEU A 460 -14.76 -24.36 -18.08
CA LEU A 460 -15.71 -24.31 -16.96
C LEU A 460 -16.58 -25.57 -17.00
N SER A 461 -16.73 -26.20 -15.85
CA SER A 461 -17.67 -27.28 -15.61
C SER A 461 -18.20 -27.15 -14.19
N GLU A 462 -19.29 -26.42 -14.05
CA GLU A 462 -19.95 -26.20 -12.76
C GLU A 462 -21.36 -26.68 -12.83
N TRP A 463 -21.84 -27.32 -11.77
CA TRP A 463 -23.25 -27.59 -11.61
C TRP A 463 -23.65 -27.60 -10.14
N LYS A 464 -24.90 -27.29 -9.87
CA LYS A 464 -25.48 -27.22 -8.56
C LYS A 464 -26.81 -27.97 -8.53
N MET A 465 -26.93 -28.84 -7.57
CA MET A 465 -28.20 -29.45 -7.21
C MET A 465 -28.70 -28.85 -5.91
N ILE A 466 -29.98 -28.59 -5.84
CA ILE A 466 -30.65 -28.16 -4.61
C ILE A 466 -31.87 -29.03 -4.43
N ASP A 467 -31.98 -29.67 -3.29
CA ASP A 467 -33.15 -30.41 -2.85
C ASP A 467 -33.54 -29.91 -1.45
N SER A 468 -34.74 -29.42 -1.31
CA SER A 468 -35.31 -28.99 -0.03
C SER A 468 -36.32 -30.00 0.48
N ALA A 469 -36.01 -31.27 0.37
CA ALA A 469 -36.80 -32.41 0.87
C ALA A 469 -38.30 -32.38 0.44
N GLY A 470 -38.55 -31.97 -0.80
CA GLY A 470 -39.90 -31.92 -1.37
C GLY A 470 -40.65 -30.63 -1.17
N TYR A 471 -40.06 -29.63 -0.47
CA TYR A 471 -40.73 -28.36 -0.16
C TYR A 471 -40.39 -27.21 -1.11
N SER A 472 -39.31 -27.28 -1.85
CA SER A 472 -38.87 -26.21 -2.76
C SER A 472 -38.47 -26.66 -4.16
N VAL A 473 -38.63 -27.94 -4.47
CA VAL A 473 -38.40 -28.44 -5.84
C VAL A 473 -39.62 -28.13 -6.67
N PRO A 474 -39.51 -27.51 -7.87
CA PRO A 474 -40.61 -27.46 -8.81
C PRO A 474 -41.17 -28.87 -8.99
N GLN A 475 -42.48 -28.99 -8.98
CA GLN A 475 -43.17 -30.30 -9.16
C GLN A 475 -42.82 -30.90 -10.53
N GLY A 476 -41.63 -31.44 -10.66
CA GLY A 476 -41.15 -32.19 -11.81
C GLY A 476 -41.56 -33.66 -11.70
N THR A 477 -41.44 -34.40 -12.79
CA THR A 477 -41.68 -35.83 -12.81
C THR A 477 -40.72 -36.54 -11.83
N PRO A 478 -41.19 -37.46 -10.96
CA PRO A 478 -40.38 -38.06 -9.88
C PRO A 478 -39.12 -38.84 -10.31
N ASN A 479 -38.91 -38.97 -11.61
CA ASN A 479 -37.85 -39.78 -12.20
C ASN A 479 -36.71 -38.96 -12.83
N GLN A 480 -36.71 -37.62 -12.71
CA GLN A 480 -35.67 -36.76 -13.25
C GLN A 480 -35.07 -35.92 -12.15
N VAL A 481 -33.73 -36.00 -11.98
CA VAL A 481 -32.97 -35.08 -11.16
C VAL A 481 -32.69 -33.83 -12.00
N GLU A 482 -33.31 -32.73 -11.63
CA GLU A 482 -33.05 -31.45 -12.30
C GLU A 482 -31.89 -30.74 -11.63
N LEU A 483 -30.96 -30.23 -12.44
CA LEU A 483 -29.90 -29.35 -11.95
C LEU A 483 -30.45 -27.94 -11.74
N PHE A 484 -30.19 -27.36 -10.56
CA PHE A 484 -30.59 -25.99 -10.29
C PHE A 484 -29.83 -25.00 -11.19
N GLU A 485 -28.57 -25.27 -11.42
CA GLU A 485 -27.67 -24.46 -12.26
C GLU A 485 -26.63 -25.37 -12.91
N THR A 486 -26.32 -25.12 -14.17
CA THR A 486 -25.23 -25.78 -14.88
C THR A 486 -24.50 -24.80 -15.79
N ILE A 487 -23.18 -24.77 -15.70
CA ILE A 487 -22.30 -24.00 -16.58
C ILE A 487 -21.28 -24.99 -17.15
N LYS A 488 -21.29 -25.15 -18.49
CA LYS A 488 -20.28 -25.98 -19.17
C LYS A 488 -19.80 -25.26 -20.41
N SER A 489 -18.53 -24.82 -20.39
CA SER A 489 -17.96 -24.07 -21.50
C SER A 489 -16.45 -24.31 -21.65
N ASN A 490 -15.99 -24.09 -22.88
CA ASN A 490 -14.58 -24.06 -23.22
C ASN A 490 -14.36 -22.75 -23.98
N LEU A 491 -13.74 -21.79 -23.33
CA LEU A 491 -13.64 -20.40 -23.78
C LEU A 491 -12.19 -20.09 -24.11
N ASN A 492 -11.99 -19.55 -25.32
CA ASN A 492 -10.68 -19.08 -25.76
C ASN A 492 -10.77 -17.59 -26.11
N LEU A 493 -9.86 -16.79 -25.58
CA LEU A 493 -9.75 -15.37 -25.89
C LEU A 493 -8.29 -15.04 -26.17
N SER A 494 -8.05 -14.45 -27.34
CA SER A 494 -6.76 -13.87 -27.68
C SER A 494 -6.94 -12.41 -28.09
N GLY A 495 -6.06 -11.53 -27.65
CA GLY A 495 -6.17 -10.11 -27.97
C GLY A 495 -4.85 -9.38 -27.87
N GLU A 496 -4.78 -8.29 -28.60
CA GLU A 496 -3.61 -7.40 -28.59
C GLU A 496 -4.01 -6.03 -28.06
N ARG A 497 -3.09 -5.39 -27.36
CA ARG A 497 -3.26 -4.04 -26.83
C ARG A 497 -2.04 -3.20 -27.14
N PHE A 498 -2.27 -2.04 -27.73
CA PHE A 498 -1.26 -1.03 -28.01
C PHE A 498 -1.56 0.19 -27.18
N THR A 499 -0.60 0.65 -26.36
CA THR A 499 -0.77 1.88 -25.59
C THR A 499 0.44 2.79 -25.72
N GLY A 500 0.21 4.09 -25.62
CA GLY A 500 1.27 5.08 -25.64
C GLY A 500 0.93 6.27 -24.77
N PHE A 501 1.94 6.95 -24.23
CA PHE A 501 1.76 8.16 -23.46
C PHE A 501 2.83 9.20 -23.75
N THR A 502 2.46 10.45 -23.51
CA THR A 502 3.40 11.58 -23.45
C THR A 502 3.02 12.45 -22.26
N GLN A 503 4.01 12.97 -21.54
CA GLN A 503 3.80 13.80 -20.36
C GLN A 503 4.87 14.89 -20.30
N TRP A 504 4.44 16.10 -20.15
CA TRP A 504 5.29 17.25 -19.94
C TRP A 504 5.14 17.78 -18.52
N ASN A 505 6.25 17.81 -17.79
CA ASN A 505 6.33 18.34 -16.44
C ASN A 505 7.13 19.65 -16.47
N MET A 506 6.64 20.67 -15.79
CA MET A 506 7.29 21.97 -15.65
C MET A 506 7.26 22.40 -14.17
N SER A 507 8.38 22.93 -13.67
CA SER A 507 8.40 23.54 -12.34
C SER A 507 9.11 24.90 -12.38
N ARG A 508 8.56 25.86 -11.65
CA ARG A 508 9.17 27.16 -11.45
C ARG A 508 9.76 27.25 -10.06
N THR A 509 11.04 27.57 -9.99
CA THR A 509 11.80 27.70 -8.74
C THR A 509 12.36 29.11 -8.60
N ASN A 510 12.31 29.64 -7.39
CA ASN A 510 12.99 30.87 -7.03
C ASN A 510 14.06 30.53 -5.98
N THR A 511 15.27 30.95 -6.19
CA THR A 511 16.35 30.81 -5.21
C THR A 511 16.47 32.14 -4.42
N LEU A 512 16.35 32.06 -3.12
CA LEU A 512 16.66 33.18 -2.22
C LEU A 512 18.14 33.10 -1.88
N ARG A 513 18.90 34.12 -2.22
CA ARG A 513 20.32 34.25 -1.86
C ARG A 513 20.49 35.33 -0.80
N ASN A 514 21.38 35.08 0.17
CA ASN A 514 21.76 36.03 1.20
C ASN A 514 20.61 36.66 1.98
N TYR A 515 19.60 35.84 2.30
CA TYR A 515 18.48 36.33 3.08
C TYR A 515 18.83 36.29 4.57
N LYS A 516 18.83 37.45 5.23
CA LYS A 516 19.08 37.50 6.68
C LYS A 516 17.87 37.00 7.44
N VAL A 517 18.03 35.92 8.15
CA VAL A 517 16.99 35.29 8.98
C VAL A 517 17.33 35.52 10.43
N SER A 518 16.39 36.06 11.19
CA SER A 518 16.53 36.15 12.64
C SER A 518 15.86 34.92 13.27
N ILE A 519 16.66 34.02 13.83
CA ILE A 519 16.19 32.80 14.48
C ILE A 519 16.22 33.03 16.01
N LEU A 520 15.06 32.88 16.66
CA LEU A 520 14.97 32.85 18.11
C LEU A 520 15.36 31.45 18.61
N LYS A 521 16.52 31.31 19.20
CA LYS A 521 17.01 30.06 19.81
C LYS A 521 16.87 30.13 21.33
N LYS A 522 16.20 29.16 21.93
CA LYS A 522 16.22 29.00 23.40
C LYS A 522 17.58 28.45 23.78
N THR A 523 18.41 29.21 24.43
CA THR A 523 19.75 28.79 24.90
C THR A 523 19.80 28.88 26.42
N LYS A 524 20.39 27.90 27.08
CA LYS A 524 20.71 27.98 28.52
C LYS A 524 21.99 28.75 28.69
N ILE A 525 21.92 29.97 29.22
CA ILE A 525 23.09 30.76 29.59
C ILE A 525 23.10 30.81 31.11
N LEU A 526 24.16 30.33 31.73
CA LEU A 526 24.31 30.26 33.21
C LEU A 526 23.13 29.57 33.92
N GLY A 527 22.67 28.45 33.37
CA GLY A 527 21.56 27.68 33.98
C GLY A 527 20.15 28.22 33.72
N VAL A 528 20.00 29.41 33.13
CA VAL A 528 18.71 30.05 32.85
C VAL A 528 18.38 29.91 31.36
N LYS A 529 17.17 29.44 31.03
CA LYS A 529 16.68 29.40 29.65
C LYS A 529 16.45 30.83 29.15
N LYS A 530 17.29 31.31 28.25
CA LYS A 530 17.13 32.61 27.56
C LYS A 530 16.86 32.40 26.08
N GLN A 531 15.96 33.22 25.50
CA GLN A 531 15.79 33.30 24.07
C GLN A 531 16.81 34.30 23.51
N VAL A 532 17.68 33.81 22.62
CA VAL A 532 18.69 34.65 21.96
C VAL A 532 18.37 34.74 20.48
N LEU A 533 18.44 35.95 19.95
CA LEU A 533 18.19 36.22 18.53
C LEU A 533 19.49 36.03 17.76
N TYR A 534 19.54 35.07 16.87
CA TYR A 534 20.66 34.86 15.95
C TYR A 534 20.28 35.39 14.56
N GLN A 535 21.16 36.11 13.92
CA GLN A 535 21.06 36.47 12.52
C GLN A 535 21.83 35.45 11.68
N ASP A 536 21.15 34.77 10.78
CA ASP A 536 21.74 33.81 9.84
C ASP A 536 21.42 34.21 8.40
N THR A 537 22.29 33.82 7.48
CA THR A 537 22.09 34.09 6.06
C THR A 537 21.72 32.78 5.33
N LEU A 538 20.50 32.67 4.90
CA LEU A 538 19.98 31.50 4.20
C LEU A 538 20.08 31.70 2.67
N SER A 539 20.55 30.64 2.00
CA SER A 539 20.40 30.50 0.55
C SER A 539 19.59 29.23 0.29
N GLU A 540 18.36 29.36 -0.12
CA GLU A 540 17.43 28.24 -0.33
C GLU A 540 16.70 28.38 -1.66
N SER A 541 16.52 27.27 -2.37
CA SER A 541 15.71 27.21 -3.59
C SER A 541 14.28 26.84 -3.23
N LEU A 542 13.33 27.69 -3.61
CA LEU A 542 11.93 27.54 -3.30
C LEU A 542 11.13 27.35 -4.59
N LYS A 543 10.44 26.22 -4.71
CA LYS A 543 9.45 26.04 -5.77
C LYS A 543 8.26 26.96 -5.54
N LYS A 544 7.73 27.54 -6.61
CA LYS A 544 6.50 28.33 -6.59
C LYS A 544 5.30 27.53 -7.05
N PHE A 545 5.45 26.84 -8.15
CA PHE A 545 4.46 25.92 -8.66
C PHE A 545 5.13 24.84 -9.52
N ALA A 546 4.47 23.72 -9.67
CA ALA A 546 4.78 22.71 -10.65
C ALA A 546 3.50 22.35 -11.41
N LEU A 547 3.62 22.12 -12.70
CA LEU A 547 2.54 21.79 -13.63
C LEU A 547 2.93 20.50 -14.36
N SER A 548 1.98 19.59 -14.50
CA SER A 548 2.11 18.39 -15.32
C SER A 548 0.91 18.28 -16.25
N ILE A 549 1.16 18.03 -17.52
CA ILE A 549 0.14 17.75 -18.52
C ILE A 549 0.53 16.48 -19.25
N GLY A 550 -0.37 15.53 -19.32
CA GLY A 550 -0.14 14.24 -19.93
C GLY A 550 -1.30 13.82 -20.82
N LEU A 551 -0.97 13.00 -21.80
CA LEU A 551 -1.92 12.36 -22.70
C LEU A 551 -1.53 10.88 -22.82
N ARG A 552 -2.50 9.99 -22.67
CA ARG A 552 -2.34 8.58 -22.91
C ARG A 552 -3.40 8.11 -23.90
N SER A 553 -3.02 7.23 -24.81
CA SER A 553 -3.90 6.59 -25.78
C SER A 553 -3.73 5.09 -25.75
N GLY A 554 -4.75 4.37 -26.16
CA GLY A 554 -4.70 2.92 -26.29
C GLY A 554 -5.67 2.41 -27.32
N TYR A 555 -5.35 1.23 -27.87
CA TYR A 555 -6.20 0.47 -28.78
C TYR A 555 -6.16 -1.01 -28.39
N THR A 556 -7.31 -1.66 -28.37
CA THR A 556 -7.44 -3.09 -28.14
C THR A 556 -8.17 -3.77 -29.27
N THR A 557 -7.67 -4.94 -29.71
CA THR A 557 -8.24 -5.70 -30.83
C THR A 557 -9.45 -6.55 -30.43
N VAL A 558 -9.64 -6.84 -29.14
CA VAL A 558 -10.73 -7.71 -28.66
C VAL A 558 -12.10 -7.12 -28.98
N ASN A 559 -12.29 -5.83 -28.72
CA ASN A 559 -13.54 -5.10 -28.98
C ASN A 559 -13.35 -3.92 -29.96
N ASN A 560 -12.17 -3.80 -30.60
CA ASN A 560 -11.79 -2.72 -31.52
C ASN A 560 -11.94 -1.32 -30.91
N GLU A 561 -11.69 -1.16 -29.60
CA GLU A 561 -11.87 0.09 -28.90
C GLU A 561 -10.57 0.93 -28.92
N PHE A 562 -10.72 2.19 -29.32
CA PHE A 562 -9.69 3.23 -29.16
C PHE A 562 -10.07 4.19 -28.04
N TYR A 563 -9.10 4.58 -27.21
CA TYR A 563 -9.32 5.53 -26.14
C TYR A 563 -8.20 6.57 -26.01
N LEU A 564 -8.57 7.74 -25.49
CA LEU A 564 -7.68 8.86 -25.27
C LEU A 564 -7.93 9.45 -23.87
N THR A 565 -6.88 9.61 -23.06
CA THR A 565 -6.99 10.02 -21.65
C THR A 565 -6.08 11.20 -21.34
N PRO A 566 -6.56 12.45 -21.52
CA PRO A 566 -5.84 13.63 -21.08
C PRO A 566 -5.87 13.75 -19.55
N ARG A 567 -4.76 14.23 -19.00
CA ARG A 567 -4.57 14.43 -17.55
C ARG A 567 -3.77 15.68 -17.29
N ALA A 568 -4.12 16.41 -16.22
CA ALA A 568 -3.39 17.58 -15.80
C ALA A 568 -3.34 17.67 -14.28
N ALA A 569 -2.22 18.15 -13.75
CA ALA A 569 -2.07 18.42 -12.33
C ALA A 569 -1.21 19.66 -12.10
N ILE A 570 -1.55 20.42 -11.08
CA ILE A 570 -0.80 21.58 -10.62
C ILE A 570 -0.58 21.51 -9.10
N ILE A 571 0.63 21.81 -8.66
CA ILE A 571 0.94 22.08 -7.26
C ILE A 571 1.33 23.55 -7.14
N PHE A 572 0.74 24.21 -6.18
CA PHE A 572 1.06 25.58 -5.81
C PHE A 572 1.67 25.61 -4.40
N TYR A 573 2.82 26.28 -4.28
CA TYR A 573 3.49 26.53 -3.02
C TYR A 573 3.35 28.01 -2.70
N PRO A 574 2.46 28.41 -1.77
CA PRO A 574 2.34 29.80 -1.34
C PRO A 574 3.65 30.28 -0.70
N ARG A 575 3.76 31.57 -0.45
CA ARG A 575 4.98 32.15 0.17
C ARG A 575 5.37 31.32 1.42
N ASN A 576 6.50 30.66 1.34
CA ASN A 576 6.98 29.80 2.43
C ASN A 576 7.46 30.60 3.66
N TYR A 577 7.56 31.94 3.55
CA TYR A 577 8.00 32.81 4.62
C TYR A 577 7.01 33.94 4.86
N MET A 578 6.71 34.20 6.13
CA MET A 578 6.04 35.42 6.58
C MET A 578 7.08 36.27 7.31
N VAL A 579 7.19 37.54 6.92
CA VAL A 579 7.99 38.53 7.65
C VAL A 579 7.02 39.36 8.48
N ASN A 580 7.01 39.11 9.79
CA ASN A 580 6.27 39.94 10.74
C ASN A 580 7.27 40.57 11.70
N ASN A 581 7.36 41.90 11.70
CA ASN A 581 8.26 42.68 12.58
C ASN A 581 9.72 42.19 12.53
N GLY A 582 10.25 41.93 11.33
CA GLY A 582 11.60 41.42 11.14
C GLY A 582 11.80 39.94 11.51
N ARG A 583 10.77 39.22 11.93
CA ARG A 583 10.80 37.78 12.17
C ARG A 583 10.30 37.06 10.93
N ILE A 584 11.08 36.09 10.47
CA ILE A 584 10.70 35.21 9.38
C ILE A 584 10.21 33.90 9.96
N SER A 585 8.96 33.59 9.74
CA SER A 585 8.41 32.26 10.04
C SER A 585 8.24 31.46 8.75
N ARG A 586 8.69 30.21 8.75
CA ARG A 586 8.56 29.32 7.62
C ARG A 586 7.15 28.70 7.62
N ARG A 587 6.45 28.80 6.49
CA ARG A 587 5.22 28.04 6.22
C ARG A 587 5.53 26.93 5.22
N ASN A 588 5.31 25.69 5.63
CA ASN A 588 5.46 24.51 4.76
C ASN A 588 4.07 23.99 4.38
N ILE A 589 3.38 24.73 3.52
CA ILE A 589 2.07 24.35 2.98
C ILE A 589 2.14 24.22 1.47
N SER A 590 1.45 23.25 0.91
CA SER A 590 1.24 23.11 -0.53
C SER A 590 -0.23 22.80 -0.84
N TYR A 591 -0.70 23.23 -1.98
CA TYR A 591 -2.02 22.94 -2.52
C TYR A 591 -1.87 22.24 -3.85
N ARG A 592 -2.63 21.17 -4.06
CA ARG A 592 -2.62 20.36 -5.27
C ARG A 592 -4.02 20.31 -5.86
N LEU A 593 -4.09 20.35 -7.19
CA LEU A 593 -5.29 20.05 -7.96
C LEU A 593 -4.87 19.15 -9.12
N SER A 594 -5.53 18.00 -9.27
CA SER A 594 -5.36 17.12 -10.41
C SER A 594 -6.70 16.72 -10.99
N SER A 595 -6.76 16.60 -12.31
CA SER A 595 -7.93 16.12 -13.04
C SER A 595 -7.50 15.34 -14.26
N GLY A 596 -8.29 14.34 -14.66
CA GLY A 596 -8.00 13.55 -15.83
C GLY A 596 -9.03 12.49 -16.11
N LEU A 597 -8.96 11.98 -17.36
CA LEU A 597 -9.70 10.82 -17.81
C LEU A 597 -8.86 9.55 -17.60
N TYR A 598 -9.51 8.50 -17.17
CA TYR A 598 -8.91 7.19 -16.89
C TYR A 598 -9.76 6.12 -17.55
N TYR A 599 -9.12 5.16 -18.18
CA TYR A 599 -9.75 4.00 -18.82
C TYR A 599 -9.14 2.74 -18.25
N GLN A 600 -9.98 1.74 -18.04
CA GLN A 600 -9.57 0.39 -17.69
C GLN A 600 -10.14 -0.56 -18.72
N PRO A 601 -9.31 -1.09 -19.64
CA PRO A 601 -9.72 -2.17 -20.52
C PRO A 601 -10.15 -3.38 -19.70
N PRO A 602 -11.17 -4.12 -20.13
CA PRO A 602 -11.62 -5.31 -19.43
C PRO A 602 -10.49 -6.33 -19.32
N PHE A 603 -10.34 -6.94 -18.15
CA PHE A 603 -9.54 -8.14 -17.99
C PHE A 603 -10.42 -9.38 -18.26
N TYR A 604 -9.80 -10.55 -18.45
CA TYR A 604 -10.47 -11.74 -18.97
C TYR A 604 -11.82 -12.04 -18.29
N ARG A 605 -11.89 -12.00 -16.95
CA ARG A 605 -13.13 -12.34 -16.22
C ARG A 605 -14.27 -11.35 -16.42
N GLU A 606 -13.99 -10.12 -16.80
CA GLU A 606 -15.02 -9.12 -17.12
C GLU A 606 -15.73 -9.38 -18.45
N PHE A 607 -15.14 -10.20 -19.33
CA PHE A 607 -15.80 -10.66 -20.56
C PHE A 607 -16.71 -11.88 -20.34
N ARG A 608 -16.58 -12.57 -19.20
CA ARG A 608 -17.32 -13.78 -18.92
C ARG A 608 -18.66 -13.46 -18.29
N THR A 609 -19.76 -13.83 -18.96
CA THR A 609 -21.14 -13.68 -18.48
C THR A 609 -21.43 -14.62 -17.30
N LEU A 610 -22.52 -14.39 -16.60
CA LEU A 610 -22.95 -15.23 -15.49
C LEU A 610 -23.26 -16.67 -15.94
N GLU A 611 -23.69 -16.86 -17.21
CA GLU A 611 -23.99 -18.14 -17.83
C GLU A 611 -22.76 -18.88 -18.38
N GLY A 612 -21.55 -18.27 -18.26
CA GLY A 612 -20.29 -18.87 -18.70
C GLY A 612 -20.00 -18.74 -20.20
N SER A 613 -20.59 -17.77 -20.89
CA SER A 613 -20.21 -17.37 -22.25
C SER A 613 -19.28 -16.17 -22.26
N LEU A 614 -18.63 -15.86 -23.40
CA LEU A 614 -17.83 -14.66 -23.57
C LEU A 614 -18.62 -13.58 -24.31
N ASN A 615 -18.71 -12.40 -23.71
CA ASN A 615 -19.13 -11.17 -24.38
C ASN A 615 -17.93 -10.31 -24.74
N THR A 616 -17.41 -10.46 -25.95
CA THR A 616 -16.24 -9.67 -26.41
C THR A 616 -16.58 -8.21 -26.74
N GLN A 617 -17.85 -7.80 -26.66
CA GLN A 617 -18.28 -6.43 -26.89
C GLN A 617 -18.18 -5.54 -25.64
N VAL A 618 -17.82 -6.11 -24.49
CA VAL A 618 -17.59 -5.34 -23.26
C VAL A 618 -16.53 -4.26 -23.51
N LYS A 619 -16.90 -3.02 -23.23
CA LYS A 619 -16.07 -1.84 -23.41
C LYS A 619 -15.20 -1.59 -22.17
N SER A 620 -14.14 -0.82 -22.36
CA SER A 620 -13.36 -0.29 -21.23
C SER A 620 -14.24 0.55 -20.31
N GLN A 621 -14.11 0.32 -19.01
CA GLN A 621 -14.71 1.18 -18.01
C GLN A 621 -13.96 2.51 -17.99
N LYS A 622 -14.67 3.63 -17.80
CA LYS A 622 -14.15 4.97 -17.92
C LYS A 622 -14.42 5.78 -16.68
N SER A 623 -13.50 6.67 -16.31
CA SER A 623 -13.68 7.54 -15.16
C SER A 623 -13.07 8.92 -15.38
N LEU A 624 -13.80 9.94 -14.97
CA LEU A 624 -13.28 11.30 -14.78
C LEU A 624 -12.90 11.46 -13.31
N HIS A 625 -11.65 11.81 -13.02
CA HIS A 625 -11.19 12.12 -11.67
C HIS A 625 -10.97 13.60 -11.49
N VAL A 626 -11.32 14.11 -10.32
CA VAL A 626 -10.93 15.44 -9.82
C VAL A 626 -10.48 15.27 -8.38
N VAL A 627 -9.23 15.64 -8.08
CA VAL A 627 -8.65 15.51 -6.74
C VAL A 627 -8.03 16.84 -6.35
N ALA A 628 -8.47 17.39 -5.21
CA ALA A 628 -7.90 18.58 -4.59
C ALA A 628 -7.25 18.21 -3.26
N GLY A 629 -5.98 18.55 -3.08
CA GLY A 629 -5.20 18.13 -1.91
C GLY A 629 -4.45 19.30 -1.26
N THR A 630 -4.17 19.15 0.01
CA THR A 630 -3.29 20.05 0.76
C THR A 630 -2.34 19.25 1.64
N GLU A 631 -1.13 19.73 1.78
CA GLU A 631 -0.14 19.19 2.69
C GLU A 631 0.41 20.31 3.56
N LEU A 632 0.44 20.12 4.86
CA LEU A 632 0.93 21.06 5.85
C LEU A 632 1.95 20.38 6.77
N LEU A 633 3.16 20.96 6.86
CA LEU A 633 4.14 20.60 7.89
C LEU A 633 4.13 21.67 8.96
N PHE A 634 3.96 21.27 10.23
CA PHE A 634 3.89 22.20 11.36
C PHE A 634 4.54 21.61 12.61
N SER A 635 5.05 22.44 13.45
CA SER A 635 5.61 22.03 14.76
C SER A 635 4.56 22.17 15.83
N MET A 636 4.40 21.14 16.67
CA MET A 636 3.46 21.10 17.79
C MET A 636 4.16 20.45 19.00
N TRP A 637 3.84 20.92 20.21
CA TRP A 637 4.35 20.39 21.48
C TRP A 637 5.88 20.34 21.64
N ASP A 638 6.61 21.31 21.01
CA ASP A 638 8.08 21.37 21.02
C ASP A 638 8.78 20.06 20.55
N ARG A 639 8.10 19.24 19.71
CA ARG A 639 8.67 18.02 19.12
C ARG A 639 9.78 18.35 18.13
N GLU A 640 10.77 17.48 18.06
CA GLU A 640 11.92 17.65 17.16
C GLU A 640 11.51 17.46 15.69
N GLN A 641 10.62 16.51 15.41
CA GLN A 641 10.09 16.25 14.09
C GLN A 641 8.80 17.04 13.86
N PRO A 642 8.66 17.70 12.70
CA PRO A 642 7.41 18.36 12.37
C PRO A 642 6.29 17.35 12.15
N PHE A 643 5.08 17.68 12.58
CA PHE A 643 3.88 16.96 12.18
C PHE A 643 3.58 17.22 10.70
N LYS A 644 3.12 16.18 10.02
CA LYS A 644 2.65 16.25 8.66
C LYS A 644 1.15 15.97 8.62
N LEU A 645 0.37 16.94 8.20
CA LEU A 645 -1.06 16.82 7.92
C LEU A 645 -1.24 16.82 6.41
N SER A 646 -1.91 15.83 5.86
CA SER A 646 -2.37 15.81 4.47
C SER A 646 -3.87 15.59 4.40
N GLY A 647 -4.54 16.32 3.53
CA GLY A 647 -5.97 16.20 3.28
C GLY A 647 -6.25 16.21 1.79
N GLU A 648 -7.16 15.36 1.33
CA GLU A 648 -7.55 15.25 -0.07
C GLU A 648 -9.06 15.12 -0.19
N LEU A 649 -9.66 15.97 -1.01
CA LEU A 649 -11.03 15.85 -1.50
C LEU A 649 -11.00 15.24 -2.88
N TYR A 650 -11.87 14.28 -3.15
CA TYR A 650 -11.92 13.65 -4.46
C TYR A 650 -13.35 13.43 -4.94
N TYR A 651 -13.48 13.47 -6.27
CA TYR A 651 -14.69 13.12 -7.00
C TYR A 651 -14.31 12.28 -8.22
N LYS A 652 -15.02 11.16 -8.42
CA LYS A 652 -14.93 10.29 -9.60
C LYS A 652 -16.32 10.14 -10.20
N TYR A 653 -16.44 10.30 -11.51
CA TYR A 653 -17.63 9.93 -12.26
C TYR A 653 -17.25 8.83 -13.24
N LEU A 654 -17.99 7.71 -13.22
CA LEU A 654 -17.69 6.52 -14.00
C LEU A 654 -18.84 6.25 -14.97
N TRP A 655 -18.50 5.86 -16.20
CA TRP A 655 -19.45 5.43 -17.21
C TRP A 655 -18.93 4.19 -17.94
N ASP A 656 -19.80 3.51 -18.68
CA ASP A 656 -19.57 2.19 -19.24
C ASP A 656 -19.08 1.21 -18.14
N VAL A 657 -19.66 1.30 -16.95
CA VAL A 657 -19.32 0.45 -15.82
C VAL A 657 -19.87 -0.94 -16.07
N ASN A 658 -19.05 -1.96 -15.87
CA ASN A 658 -19.45 -3.36 -15.85
C ASN A 658 -19.81 -3.75 -14.41
N PRO A 659 -21.09 -3.86 -14.06
CA PRO A 659 -21.50 -4.21 -12.71
C PRO A 659 -21.01 -5.60 -12.31
N TYR A 660 -20.85 -5.80 -11.01
CA TYR A 660 -20.54 -7.09 -10.44
C TYR A 660 -21.26 -7.28 -9.12
N GLU A 661 -21.46 -8.52 -8.74
CA GLU A 661 -21.97 -8.93 -7.45
C GLU A 661 -20.96 -9.77 -6.68
N ILE A 662 -21.11 -9.85 -5.36
CA ILE A 662 -20.31 -10.71 -4.50
C ILE A 662 -21.20 -11.83 -3.98
N GLU A 663 -21.10 -12.99 -4.63
CA GLU A 663 -21.77 -14.22 -4.19
C GLU A 663 -20.91 -14.89 -3.12
N ASN A 664 -21.31 -14.75 -1.85
CA ASN A 664 -20.55 -15.15 -0.67
C ASN A 664 -19.18 -14.44 -0.61
N VAL A 665 -18.17 -14.93 -1.31
CA VAL A 665 -16.81 -14.35 -1.39
C VAL A 665 -16.28 -14.25 -2.82
N ARG A 666 -17.05 -14.71 -3.81
CA ARG A 666 -16.68 -14.69 -5.22
C ARG A 666 -17.22 -13.46 -5.90
N THR A 667 -16.38 -12.78 -6.70
CA THR A 667 -16.81 -11.70 -7.57
C THR A 667 -17.27 -12.26 -8.90
N ARG A 668 -18.51 -11.95 -9.31
CA ARG A 668 -19.10 -12.32 -10.59
C ARG A 668 -19.49 -11.05 -11.35
N TYR A 669 -18.95 -10.89 -12.56
CA TYR A 669 -19.23 -9.76 -13.44
C TYR A 669 -20.43 -10.07 -14.32
N TYR A 670 -21.22 -9.05 -14.63
CA TYR A 670 -22.36 -9.19 -15.56
C TYR A 670 -21.92 -9.24 -17.03
N ALA A 671 -20.67 -8.87 -17.31
CA ALA A 671 -20.10 -8.75 -18.64
C ALA A 671 -20.92 -7.81 -19.54
N ASP A 672 -21.40 -6.72 -18.99
CA ASP A 672 -22.20 -5.72 -19.69
C ASP A 672 -21.85 -4.31 -19.15
N ASN A 673 -21.78 -3.33 -20.05
CA ASN A 673 -21.47 -1.93 -19.67
C ASN A 673 -22.75 -1.11 -19.44
N ASN A 674 -23.69 -1.66 -18.71
CA ASN A 674 -25.02 -1.09 -18.52
C ASN A 674 -25.16 -0.14 -17.32
N ALA A 675 -24.06 0.23 -16.66
CA ALA A 675 -24.12 1.11 -15.49
C ALA A 675 -23.31 2.40 -15.63
N VAL A 676 -23.74 3.40 -14.84
CA VAL A 676 -22.97 4.59 -14.51
C VAL A 676 -22.77 4.64 -13.00
N ALA A 677 -21.66 5.23 -12.55
CA ALA A 677 -21.37 5.28 -11.13
C ALA A 677 -20.67 6.59 -10.74
N TYR A 678 -20.67 6.90 -9.45
CA TYR A 678 -19.85 7.95 -8.91
C TYR A 678 -19.21 7.52 -7.58
N ALA A 679 -18.09 8.16 -7.24
CA ALA A 679 -17.48 8.09 -5.93
C ALA A 679 -17.00 9.47 -5.51
N TYR A 680 -17.29 9.89 -4.30
CA TYR A 680 -16.76 11.12 -3.72
C TYR A 680 -16.46 10.94 -2.25
N GLY A 681 -15.55 11.75 -1.77
CA GLY A 681 -15.16 11.68 -0.37
C GLY A 681 -13.97 12.56 -0.05
N PHE A 682 -13.48 12.37 1.18
CA PHE A 682 -12.23 12.99 1.58
C PHE A 682 -11.39 12.04 2.44
N ASP A 683 -10.09 12.18 2.33
CA ASP A 683 -9.10 11.48 3.14
C ASP A 683 -8.28 12.49 3.92
N VAL A 684 -8.04 12.22 5.20
CA VAL A 684 -7.13 13.01 6.06
C VAL A 684 -6.14 12.07 6.69
N ASN A 685 -4.85 12.41 6.60
CA ASN A 685 -3.78 11.67 7.26
C ASN A 685 -2.97 12.66 8.10
N ILE A 686 -2.68 12.27 9.32
CA ILE A 686 -1.78 12.99 10.20
C ILE A 686 -0.68 12.05 10.71
N HIS A 687 0.56 12.52 10.60
CA HIS A 687 1.73 11.79 11.02
C HIS A 687 2.60 12.68 11.90
N GLY A 688 3.13 12.13 12.99
CA GLY A 688 4.02 12.84 13.89
C GLY A 688 4.17 12.18 15.26
N GLU A 689 4.94 12.79 16.14
CA GLU A 689 5.15 12.32 17.50
C GLU A 689 4.07 12.86 18.45
N PHE A 690 2.92 12.21 18.52
CA PHE A 690 1.84 12.59 19.44
C PHE A 690 2.25 12.38 20.91
N VAL A 691 2.96 11.33 21.18
CA VAL A 691 3.66 11.09 22.43
C VAL A 691 5.16 11.23 22.16
N GLU A 692 5.93 11.75 23.11
CA GLU A 692 7.37 12.01 22.91
C GLU A 692 8.11 10.71 22.60
N GLY A 693 8.82 10.70 21.46
CA GLY A 693 9.49 9.52 20.93
C GLY A 693 8.59 8.53 20.18
N ILE A 694 7.25 8.65 20.24
CA ILE A 694 6.31 7.72 19.62
C ILE A 694 5.87 8.24 18.26
N GLU A 695 6.33 7.62 17.20
CA GLU A 695 5.85 7.90 15.86
C GLU A 695 4.46 7.30 15.65
N SER A 696 3.52 8.14 15.26
CA SER A 696 2.13 7.76 15.09
C SER A 696 1.58 8.22 13.76
N PHE A 697 0.77 7.36 13.16
CA PHE A 697 0.04 7.61 11.92
C PHE A 697 -1.45 7.43 12.20
N PHE A 698 -2.24 8.41 11.81
CA PHE A 698 -3.70 8.33 11.85
C PHE A 698 -4.24 8.69 10.49
N LYS A 699 -5.18 7.89 10.01
CA LYS A 699 -5.97 8.19 8.81
C LYS A 699 -7.44 8.20 9.13
N LEU A 700 -8.14 9.04 8.41
CA LEU A 700 -9.59 9.13 8.40
C LEU A 700 -10.06 9.28 6.96
N GLY A 701 -10.99 8.45 6.53
CA GLY A 701 -11.62 8.53 5.21
C GLY A 701 -13.13 8.50 5.32
N ILE A 702 -13.78 9.35 4.52
CA ILE A 702 -15.21 9.31 4.29
C ILE A 702 -15.44 9.12 2.79
N LEU A 703 -16.29 8.17 2.44
CA LEU A 703 -16.56 7.78 1.06
C LEU A 703 -18.04 7.52 0.87
N SER A 704 -18.57 7.97 -0.27
CA SER A 704 -19.83 7.46 -0.81
C SER A 704 -19.62 7.07 -2.27
N THR A 705 -19.95 5.83 -2.61
CA THR A 705 -19.89 5.34 -3.99
C THR A 705 -21.15 4.59 -4.34
N LYS A 706 -21.81 5.01 -5.43
CA LYS A 706 -23.06 4.43 -5.89
C LYS A 706 -23.02 4.19 -7.39
N GLU A 707 -23.81 3.25 -7.85
CA GLU A 707 -23.98 2.94 -9.26
C GLU A 707 -25.48 2.87 -9.61
N ASN A 708 -25.79 3.19 -10.85
CA ASN A 708 -27.13 3.12 -11.42
C ASN A 708 -27.06 2.24 -12.67
N LEU A 709 -27.73 1.09 -12.63
CA LEU A 709 -27.87 0.20 -13.77
C LEU A 709 -28.92 0.79 -14.71
N LYS A 710 -28.66 0.79 -16.00
CA LYS A 710 -29.61 1.22 -17.01
C LYS A 710 -30.67 0.14 -17.17
N ASP A 711 -31.90 0.58 -17.31
CA ASP A 711 -33.04 -0.27 -17.60
C ASP A 711 -33.36 -1.32 -16.52
N ASP A 712 -32.81 -1.17 -15.32
CA ASP A 712 -33.21 -1.98 -14.18
C ASP A 712 -34.57 -1.49 -13.67
N SER A 713 -35.53 -2.41 -13.62
CA SER A 713 -36.83 -2.14 -13.03
C SER A 713 -37.35 -3.39 -12.34
N TYR A 714 -38.13 -3.21 -11.32
CA TYR A 714 -38.80 -4.30 -10.66
C TYR A 714 -40.27 -3.98 -10.40
N LYS A 715 -41.12 -5.02 -10.30
CA LYS A 715 -42.50 -4.87 -9.96
C LYS A 715 -42.71 -5.12 -8.47
N GLU A 716 -43.45 -4.23 -7.84
CA GLU A 716 -44.04 -4.47 -6.55
C GLU A 716 -45.48 -4.88 -6.75
N TYR A 717 -45.89 -5.88 -6.01
CA TYR A 717 -47.23 -6.47 -6.09
C TYR A 717 -48.03 -6.08 -4.85
N TYR A 718 -49.32 -5.88 -5.07
CA TYR A 718 -50.26 -5.46 -4.04
C TYR A 718 -51.48 -6.39 -4.00
N ASN A 719 -52.00 -6.63 -2.80
CA ASN A 719 -53.21 -7.42 -2.59
C ASN A 719 -54.48 -6.52 -2.72
N ALA A 720 -55.67 -7.14 -2.57
CA ALA A 720 -56.96 -6.42 -2.69
C ALA A 720 -57.12 -5.31 -1.62
N ALA A 721 -56.46 -5.36 -0.49
CA ALA A 721 -56.45 -4.32 0.54
C ALA A 721 -55.51 -3.15 0.21
N GLY A 722 -54.70 -3.25 -0.86
CA GLY A 722 -53.69 -2.25 -1.20
C GLY A 722 -52.38 -2.44 -0.46
N ASP A 723 -52.20 -3.54 0.31
CA ASP A 723 -50.99 -3.83 1.01
C ASP A 723 -49.93 -4.45 0.05
N LYS A 724 -48.72 -4.01 0.22
CA LYS A 724 -47.58 -4.57 -0.54
C LYS A 724 -47.38 -6.06 -0.18
N ILE A 725 -47.37 -6.89 -1.18
CA ILE A 725 -47.10 -8.32 -1.00
C ILE A 725 -45.60 -8.55 -0.87
N ILE A 726 -45.18 -9.13 0.24
CA ILE A 726 -43.84 -9.65 0.46
C ILE A 726 -43.98 -11.16 0.53
N PHE A 727 -43.54 -11.85 -0.53
CA PHE A 727 -43.66 -13.32 -0.64
C PHE A 727 -42.94 -13.98 0.56
N GLY A 728 -43.63 -14.96 1.15
CA GLY A 728 -43.19 -15.65 2.36
C GLY A 728 -43.44 -14.90 3.68
N TYR A 729 -43.98 -13.66 3.65
CA TYR A 729 -44.26 -12.85 4.85
C TYR A 729 -45.69 -12.34 4.91
N SER A 730 -46.26 -11.86 3.80
CA SER A 730 -47.63 -11.35 3.77
C SER A 730 -48.67 -12.46 3.94
N ASN A 731 -49.68 -12.24 4.77
CA ASN A 731 -50.76 -13.22 4.97
C ASN A 731 -51.59 -13.41 3.70
N ASP A 732 -51.93 -12.33 2.99
CA ASP A 732 -52.60 -12.35 1.71
C ASP A 732 -51.60 -12.07 0.61
N GLN A 733 -51.30 -13.09 -0.20
CA GLN A 733 -50.34 -13.03 -1.30
C GLN A 733 -51.02 -13.05 -2.67
N VAL A 734 -52.35 -12.84 -2.73
CA VAL A 734 -53.09 -12.76 -3.99
C VAL A 734 -52.80 -11.41 -4.65
N ILE A 735 -52.17 -11.46 -5.81
CA ILE A 735 -51.82 -10.26 -6.57
C ILE A 735 -53.06 -9.70 -7.24
N THR A 736 -53.47 -8.49 -6.90
CA THR A 736 -54.54 -7.75 -7.54
C THR A 736 -54.07 -6.52 -8.32
N ASP A 737 -52.90 -5.97 -7.94
CA ASP A 737 -52.28 -4.82 -8.62
C ASP A 737 -50.74 -4.90 -8.60
N SER A 738 -50.09 -4.18 -9.49
CA SER A 738 -48.64 -4.10 -9.55
C SER A 738 -48.16 -2.74 -10.00
N ALA A 739 -47.09 -2.22 -9.36
CA ALA A 739 -46.42 -1.00 -9.77
C ALA A 739 -44.99 -1.28 -10.18
N THR A 740 -44.49 -0.59 -11.21
CA THR A 740 -43.09 -0.71 -11.65
C THR A 740 -42.25 0.39 -11.00
N PHE A 741 -41.17 -0.02 -10.42
CA PHE A 741 -40.20 0.85 -9.75
C PHE A 741 -38.84 0.78 -10.43
N PHE A 742 -38.12 1.90 -10.43
CA PHE A 742 -36.75 2.04 -10.92
C PHE A 742 -35.84 2.32 -9.72
N PRO A 743 -34.85 1.45 -9.41
CA PRO A 743 -34.03 1.56 -8.21
C PRO A 743 -33.16 2.82 -8.16
N GLY A 744 -32.71 3.30 -9.33
CA GLY A 744 -31.79 4.44 -9.43
C GLY A 744 -30.39 4.13 -8.88
N PHE A 745 -29.78 5.08 -8.16
CA PHE A 745 -28.45 4.91 -7.61
C PHE A 745 -28.45 4.06 -6.33
N ILE A 746 -27.84 2.89 -6.42
CA ILE A 746 -27.65 1.94 -5.31
C ILE A 746 -26.19 1.90 -4.86
N PRO A 747 -25.87 1.50 -3.62
CA PRO A 747 -24.49 1.38 -3.18
C PRO A 747 -23.69 0.40 -4.04
N ARG A 748 -22.45 0.76 -4.44
CA ARG A 748 -21.51 -0.19 -5.04
C ARG A 748 -21.01 -1.19 -3.99
N PRO A 749 -20.58 -2.41 -4.38
CA PRO A 749 -20.07 -3.41 -3.43
C PRO A 749 -18.91 -2.93 -2.56
N THR A 750 -18.19 -1.91 -2.98
CA THR A 750 -17.08 -1.28 -2.27
C THR A 750 -17.48 -0.03 -1.46
N ASP A 751 -18.79 0.28 -1.36
CA ASP A 751 -19.27 1.46 -0.66
C ASP A 751 -19.06 1.34 0.85
N GLN A 752 -18.16 2.15 1.39
CA GLN A 752 -17.73 2.13 2.77
C GLN A 752 -17.69 3.55 3.33
N LEU A 753 -18.77 3.96 3.99
CA LEU A 753 -19.01 5.37 4.39
C LEU A 753 -17.90 5.97 5.24
N PHE A 754 -17.35 5.19 6.17
CA PHE A 754 -16.34 5.68 7.10
C PHE A 754 -15.24 4.64 7.29
N ASN A 755 -13.98 5.06 7.22
CA ASN A 755 -12.84 4.25 7.57
C ASN A 755 -11.86 5.05 8.42
N PHE A 756 -11.26 4.37 9.39
CA PHE A 756 -10.25 4.90 10.28
C PHE A 756 -9.11 3.88 10.39
N GLY A 757 -7.88 4.37 10.39
CA GLY A 757 -6.69 3.58 10.63
C GLY A 757 -5.75 4.31 11.55
N ALA A 758 -5.08 3.56 12.42
CA ALA A 758 -4.01 4.08 13.26
C ALA A 758 -2.87 3.07 13.33
N LEU A 759 -1.67 3.57 13.26
CA LEU A 759 -0.43 2.82 13.51
C LEU A 759 0.41 3.61 14.47
N VAL A 760 0.68 3.03 15.62
CA VAL A 760 1.53 3.60 16.66
C VAL A 760 2.66 2.64 16.91
N GLN A 761 3.88 3.12 16.87
CA GLN A 761 5.06 2.30 17.05
C GLN A 761 6.10 3.05 17.87
N ASP A 762 6.59 2.42 18.94
CA ASP A 762 7.65 2.98 19.77
C ASP A 762 8.43 1.94 20.55
N LYS A 763 9.55 2.39 21.05
CA LYS A 763 10.30 1.71 22.10
C LYS A 763 9.76 2.05 23.48
N MET A 764 9.75 1.06 24.33
CA MET A 764 9.25 1.21 25.69
C MET A 764 10.16 2.17 26.48
N PRO A 765 9.61 3.23 27.10
CA PRO A 765 10.42 4.14 27.91
C PRO A 765 11.19 3.40 29.01
N GLY A 766 12.52 3.57 29.04
CA GLY A 766 13.41 2.87 29.99
C GLY A 766 13.78 1.43 29.62
N LEU A 767 13.21 0.87 28.54
CA LEU A 767 13.52 -0.45 28.00
C LEU A 767 13.78 -0.33 26.50
N GLU A 768 14.89 0.26 26.12
CA GLU A 768 15.23 0.60 24.72
C GLU A 768 15.27 -0.59 23.75
N ASP A 769 15.36 -1.81 24.27
CA ASP A 769 15.34 -3.04 23.50
C ASP A 769 13.93 -3.56 23.20
N PHE A 770 12.90 -3.01 23.84
CA PHE A 770 11.52 -3.38 23.62
C PHE A 770 10.82 -2.36 22.73
N THR A 771 10.24 -2.86 21.65
CA THR A 771 9.37 -2.10 20.75
C THR A 771 7.93 -2.55 20.92
N VAL A 772 7.03 -1.62 21.12
CA VAL A 772 5.58 -1.86 21.12
C VAL A 772 5.02 -1.29 19.83
N GLN A 773 4.17 -2.05 19.20
CA GLN A 773 3.44 -1.64 18.00
C GLN A 773 1.96 -1.91 18.17
N MET A 774 1.14 -0.95 17.85
CA MET A 774 -0.32 -1.10 17.84
C MET A 774 -0.88 -0.63 16.51
N GLY A 775 -1.60 -1.52 15.84
CA GLY A 775 -2.38 -1.22 14.65
C GLY A 775 -3.86 -1.25 14.99
N MET A 776 -4.62 -0.21 14.61
CA MET A 776 -6.06 -0.17 14.78
C MET A 776 -6.74 0.14 13.46
N GLN A 777 -7.81 -0.58 13.14
CA GLN A 777 -8.59 -0.38 11.94
C GLN A 777 -10.08 -0.46 12.28
N PHE A 778 -10.83 0.54 11.81
CA PHE A 778 -12.28 0.56 11.86
C PHE A 778 -12.82 0.93 10.49
N SER A 779 -13.91 0.28 10.08
CA SER A 779 -14.65 0.65 8.89
C SER A 779 -16.10 0.22 8.94
N THR A 780 -16.98 1.00 8.32
CA THR A 780 -18.41 0.66 8.22
C THR A 780 -18.61 -0.56 7.33
N GLY A 781 -19.71 -1.28 7.55
CA GLY A 781 -20.03 -2.50 6.83
C GLY A 781 -20.23 -2.29 5.33
N LEU A 782 -19.78 -3.24 4.54
CA LEU A 782 -19.98 -3.27 3.08
C LEU A 782 -21.44 -3.64 2.73
N PRO A 783 -21.94 -3.21 1.57
CA PRO A 783 -23.23 -3.62 1.06
C PRO A 783 -23.28 -5.13 0.78
N TYR A 784 -24.46 -5.74 0.97
CA TYR A 784 -24.74 -7.10 0.55
C TYR A 784 -26.24 -7.28 0.29
N GLY A 785 -26.64 -8.35 -0.39
CA GLY A 785 -28.03 -8.67 -0.66
C GLY A 785 -28.25 -10.16 -0.86
N PRO A 786 -29.49 -10.58 -1.16
CA PRO A 786 -29.83 -11.97 -1.44
C PRO A 786 -29.19 -12.46 -2.75
N PRO A 787 -28.91 -13.77 -2.90
CA PRO A 787 -28.22 -14.33 -4.06
C PRO A 787 -29.17 -14.62 -5.22
N ASP A 788 -30.04 -13.69 -5.53
CA ASP A 788 -31.06 -13.84 -6.59
C ASP A 788 -30.66 -13.11 -7.90
N ARG A 789 -29.38 -12.68 -8.01
CA ARG A 789 -28.84 -11.96 -9.17
C ARG A 789 -29.56 -10.64 -9.46
N THR A 790 -30.21 -10.08 -8.45
CA THR A 790 -30.88 -8.76 -8.54
C THR A 790 -30.06 -7.71 -7.81
N ARG A 791 -29.12 -7.09 -8.52
CA ARG A 791 -28.13 -6.16 -7.97
C ARG A 791 -28.76 -5.02 -7.14
N TYR A 792 -29.96 -4.55 -7.50
CA TYR A 792 -30.66 -3.48 -6.76
C TYR A 792 -31.06 -3.86 -5.33
N LYS A 793 -31.09 -5.14 -4.98
CA LYS A 793 -31.38 -5.62 -3.60
C LYS A 793 -30.16 -5.59 -2.70
N ASP A 794 -28.95 -5.39 -3.22
CA ASP A 794 -27.70 -5.33 -2.46
C ASP A 794 -27.55 -4.01 -1.69
N THR A 795 -28.52 -3.68 -0.86
CA THR A 795 -28.59 -2.44 -0.10
C THR A 795 -28.46 -2.63 1.41
N LEU A 796 -28.46 -3.88 1.87
CA LEU A 796 -28.21 -4.23 3.26
C LEU A 796 -26.73 -3.99 3.62
N ARG A 797 -26.43 -3.78 4.90
CA ARG A 797 -25.07 -3.53 5.36
C ARG A 797 -24.60 -4.62 6.31
N LEU A 798 -23.37 -5.12 6.10
CA LEU A 798 -22.70 -5.96 7.07
C LEU A 798 -22.43 -5.17 8.36
N LYS A 799 -22.13 -5.87 9.46
CA LYS A 799 -21.64 -5.22 10.69
C LYS A 799 -20.34 -4.48 10.40
N SER A 800 -20.11 -3.38 11.11
CA SER A 800 -18.85 -2.63 11.01
C SER A 800 -17.67 -3.53 11.38
N TYR A 801 -16.58 -3.39 10.63
CA TYR A 801 -15.32 -4.05 10.88
C TYR A 801 -14.51 -3.26 11.91
N PHE A 802 -14.03 -3.93 12.95
CA PHE A 802 -13.13 -3.33 13.92
C PHE A 802 -12.08 -4.32 14.36
N ARG A 803 -10.82 -3.91 14.29
CA ARG A 803 -9.70 -4.75 14.67
C ARG A 803 -8.59 -3.92 15.32
N VAL A 804 -8.03 -4.47 16.39
CA VAL A 804 -6.83 -3.97 17.05
C VAL A 804 -5.79 -5.08 17.09
N ASP A 805 -4.60 -4.79 16.61
CA ASP A 805 -3.45 -5.70 16.67
C ASP A 805 -2.37 -5.10 17.55
N LEU A 806 -1.73 -5.93 18.36
CA LEU A 806 -0.64 -5.55 19.25
C LEU A 806 0.60 -6.40 18.93
N GLY A 807 1.73 -5.74 18.75
CA GLY A 807 3.04 -6.37 18.58
C GLY A 807 3.98 -5.96 19.70
N LEU A 808 4.69 -6.91 20.27
CA LEU A 808 5.74 -6.68 21.27
C LEU A 808 7.02 -7.33 20.72
N ALA A 809 8.03 -6.53 20.41
CA ALA A 809 9.28 -7.01 19.87
C ALA A 809 10.43 -6.72 20.85
N TYR A 810 11.32 -7.68 20.99
CA TYR A 810 12.55 -7.56 21.77
C TYR A 810 13.77 -7.75 20.87
N ASP A 811 14.62 -6.73 20.83
CA ASP A 811 15.86 -6.74 20.06
C ASP A 811 16.94 -7.53 20.82
N LEU A 812 17.25 -8.75 20.34
CA LEU A 812 18.33 -9.60 20.85
C LEU A 812 19.71 -9.03 20.49
N ILE A 813 19.82 -8.58 19.24
CA ILE A 813 21.02 -7.95 18.66
C ILE A 813 20.54 -6.73 17.90
N SER A 814 21.14 -5.58 18.17
CA SER A 814 20.88 -4.34 17.43
C SER A 814 22.19 -3.57 17.24
N ASP A 815 22.22 -2.66 16.28
CA ASP A 815 23.38 -1.81 16.03
C ASP A 815 23.73 -0.90 17.23
N ASN A 816 22.79 -0.70 18.16
CA ASN A 816 22.96 0.11 19.37
C ASN A 816 23.52 -0.65 20.59
N LYS A 817 23.55 -1.99 20.54
CA LYS A 817 24.11 -2.78 21.64
C LYS A 817 25.62 -2.91 21.46
N THR A 818 26.37 -2.75 22.55
CA THR A 818 27.80 -3.07 22.58
C THR A 818 27.97 -4.52 22.12
N ARG A 819 28.53 -4.72 20.95
CA ARG A 819 28.68 -6.05 20.37
C ARG A 819 29.63 -6.86 21.22
N LYS A 820 29.15 -7.94 21.76
CA LYS A 820 30.00 -8.95 22.34
C LYS A 820 30.82 -9.58 21.22
N ASP A 821 32.12 -9.75 21.41
CA ASP A 821 33.04 -10.36 20.47
C ASP A 821 32.87 -11.91 20.45
N ASN A 822 31.63 -12.35 20.20
CA ASN A 822 31.24 -13.75 20.09
C ASN A 822 30.72 -14.05 18.69
N PHE A 823 30.45 -15.32 18.38
CA PHE A 823 29.95 -15.78 17.09
C PHE A 823 28.71 -14.99 16.63
N TRP A 824 27.77 -14.74 17.53
CA TRP A 824 26.52 -14.04 17.23
C TRP A 824 26.74 -12.56 16.90
N GLY A 825 27.52 -11.85 17.68
CA GLY A 825 27.82 -10.43 17.45
C GLY A 825 28.68 -10.18 16.21
N ARG A 826 29.47 -11.18 15.76
CA ARG A 826 30.30 -11.04 14.54
C ARG A 826 29.49 -11.24 13.26
N ASN A 827 28.54 -12.21 13.26
CA ASN A 827 27.85 -12.65 12.03
C ASN A 827 26.49 -12.01 11.84
N PHE A 828 25.81 -11.61 12.90
CA PHE A 828 24.47 -11.03 12.83
C PHE A 828 24.52 -9.51 13.01
N SER A 829 23.84 -8.81 12.11
CA SER A 829 23.64 -7.35 12.21
C SER A 829 22.42 -7.00 13.06
N ASP A 830 21.41 -7.85 13.07
CA ASP A 830 20.14 -7.60 13.72
C ASP A 830 19.45 -8.95 14.03
N ALA A 831 18.89 -9.10 15.22
CA ALA A 831 18.06 -10.23 15.57
C ALA A 831 17.00 -9.79 16.58
N LEU A 832 15.74 -10.13 16.31
CA LEU A 832 14.62 -9.81 17.19
C LEU A 832 13.64 -10.99 17.33
N ILE A 833 12.99 -11.06 18.48
CA ILE A 833 11.81 -11.89 18.72
C ILE A 833 10.62 -10.96 18.88
N SER A 834 9.51 -11.30 18.24
CA SER A 834 8.25 -10.55 18.34
C SER A 834 7.09 -11.45 18.68
N LEU A 835 6.30 -11.05 19.66
CA LEU A 835 5.00 -11.62 20.00
C LEU A 835 3.93 -10.71 19.40
N GLU A 836 3.12 -11.23 18.51
CA GLU A 836 2.03 -10.51 17.85
C GLU A 836 0.69 -11.08 18.29
N ILE A 837 -0.23 -10.22 18.72
CA ILE A 837 -1.59 -10.57 19.10
C ILE A 837 -2.52 -9.90 18.10
N PHE A 838 -3.07 -10.69 17.20
CA PHE A 838 -4.04 -10.21 16.21
C PHE A 838 -5.46 -10.26 16.78
N ASN A 839 -6.26 -9.26 16.42
CA ASN A 839 -7.62 -9.08 16.91
C ASN A 839 -7.67 -9.14 18.45
N LEU A 840 -6.87 -8.29 19.10
CA LEU A 840 -6.68 -8.23 20.56
C LEU A 840 -8.01 -8.23 21.33
N LEU A 841 -9.02 -7.54 20.81
CA LEU A 841 -10.34 -7.40 21.44
C LEU A 841 -11.25 -8.61 21.22
N GLY A 842 -10.88 -9.55 20.32
CA GLY A 842 -11.65 -10.76 20.04
C GLY A 842 -12.99 -10.48 19.34
N ILE A 843 -13.07 -9.44 18.53
CA ILE A 843 -14.29 -9.04 17.83
C ILE A 843 -14.59 -10.00 16.69
N ASN A 844 -15.80 -10.51 16.60
CA ASN A 844 -16.29 -11.34 15.52
C ASN A 844 -16.66 -10.47 14.31
N ASN A 845 -15.68 -10.19 13.47
CA ASN A 845 -15.87 -9.45 12.22
C ASN A 845 -16.54 -10.34 11.18
N VAL A 846 -17.52 -9.81 10.48
CA VAL A 846 -18.27 -10.54 9.45
C VAL A 846 -17.60 -10.32 8.09
N LEU A 847 -17.25 -11.42 7.42
CA LEU A 847 -16.70 -11.41 6.06
C LEU A 847 -17.79 -11.34 5.01
N SER A 848 -18.77 -12.25 5.12
CA SER A 848 -19.86 -12.43 4.17
C SER A 848 -21.09 -13.01 4.87
N LYS A 849 -22.19 -13.13 4.13
CA LYS A 849 -23.40 -13.82 4.55
C LYS A 849 -23.67 -15.02 3.65
N GLN A 850 -23.94 -16.16 4.25
CA GLN A 850 -24.49 -17.32 3.55
C GLN A 850 -26.02 -17.26 3.64
N TRP A 851 -26.67 -17.30 2.50
CA TRP A 851 -28.12 -17.29 2.43
C TRP A 851 -28.66 -18.70 2.42
N ILE A 852 -29.70 -18.93 3.19
CA ILE A 852 -30.52 -20.14 3.23
C ILE A 852 -31.98 -19.79 3.17
N GLN A 853 -32.80 -20.71 2.72
CA GLN A 853 -34.21 -20.48 2.54
C GLN A 853 -35.01 -21.55 3.32
N ASP A 854 -36.09 -21.15 3.98
CA ASP A 854 -37.01 -22.08 4.62
C ASP A 854 -38.04 -22.60 3.63
N VAL A 855 -38.94 -23.49 4.13
CA VAL A 855 -40.02 -24.11 3.35
C VAL A 855 -41.10 -23.12 2.86
N GLN A 856 -41.12 -21.90 3.45
CA GLN A 856 -42.06 -20.84 3.06
C GLN A 856 -41.44 -19.88 2.03
N GLY A 857 -40.17 -20.09 1.65
CA GLY A 857 -39.44 -19.22 0.75
C GLY A 857 -38.79 -18.01 1.44
N LYS A 858 -38.78 -17.98 2.77
CA LYS A 858 -38.15 -16.92 3.55
C LYS A 858 -36.64 -17.11 3.57
N TYR A 859 -35.90 -16.03 3.29
CA TYR A 859 -34.44 -16.04 3.29
C TYR A 859 -33.87 -15.67 4.65
N TYR A 860 -32.83 -16.40 5.06
CA TYR A 860 -32.04 -16.14 6.26
C TYR A 860 -30.57 -15.94 5.88
N ALA A 861 -29.95 -14.89 6.42
CA ALA A 861 -28.55 -14.51 6.11
C ALA A 861 -27.63 -14.89 7.27
N ILE A 862 -26.96 -16.04 7.18
CA ILE A 862 -26.06 -16.58 8.21
C ILE A 862 -24.68 -15.94 8.06
N PRO A 863 -24.11 -15.36 9.11
CA PRO A 863 -22.80 -14.71 9.03
C PRO A 863 -21.65 -15.70 8.94
N ASN A 864 -20.73 -15.47 8.00
CA ASN A 864 -19.40 -16.05 7.98
C ASN A 864 -18.44 -15.07 8.66
N TYR A 865 -17.77 -15.53 9.71
CA TYR A 865 -16.89 -14.69 10.49
C TYR A 865 -15.44 -14.82 10.06
N LEU A 866 -14.70 -13.73 10.19
CA LEU A 866 -13.25 -13.67 10.12
C LEU A 866 -12.60 -14.25 11.39
N THR A 867 -11.29 -14.23 11.45
CA THR A 867 -10.53 -14.87 12.53
C THR A 867 -10.75 -14.21 13.89
N GLN A 868 -10.85 -15.02 14.92
CA GLN A 868 -10.85 -14.60 16.31
C GLN A 868 -9.46 -14.12 16.77
N ARG A 869 -9.30 -13.84 18.07
CA ARG A 869 -8.01 -13.51 18.65
C ARG A 869 -7.02 -14.65 18.44
N ARG A 870 -5.81 -14.29 18.01
CA ARG A 870 -4.75 -15.27 17.78
C ARG A 870 -3.38 -14.66 18.06
N ILE A 871 -2.44 -15.55 18.36
CA ILE A 871 -1.08 -15.22 18.76
C ILE A 871 -0.13 -15.71 17.67
N ASN A 872 0.84 -14.90 17.32
CA ASN A 872 1.93 -15.27 16.43
C ASN A 872 3.26 -14.97 17.13
N LEU A 873 4.16 -15.94 17.10
CA LEU A 873 5.53 -15.73 17.52
C LEU A 873 6.40 -15.63 16.28
N LYS A 874 7.21 -14.60 16.21
CA LYS A 874 8.06 -14.29 15.07
C LYS A 874 9.49 -14.06 15.51
N PHE A 875 10.42 -14.66 14.80
CA PHE A 875 11.85 -14.44 14.95
C PHE A 875 12.42 -13.93 13.62
N ILE A 876 13.11 -12.81 13.66
CA ILE A 876 13.79 -12.24 12.49
C ILE A 876 15.28 -12.16 12.82
N CYS A 877 16.12 -12.60 11.90
CA CYS A 877 17.55 -12.40 11.98
C CYS A 877 18.09 -11.85 10.65
N LYS A 878 19.06 -10.94 10.75
CA LYS A 878 19.76 -10.37 9.60
C LYS A 878 21.24 -10.62 9.75
N ILE A 879 21.84 -11.14 8.70
CA ILE A 879 23.25 -11.48 8.59
C ILE A 879 23.94 -10.39 7.78
N ARG A 880 25.16 -10.08 8.18
CA ARG A 880 26.00 -9.09 7.48
C ARG A 880 26.60 -9.64 6.20
#